data_5ee205638c7ef08c93754ab051a79bb0
#
_entry.id   5ee205638c7ef08c93754ab051a79bb0
#
_cell.length_a   1.000
_cell.length_b   1.000
_cell.length_c   1.000
_cell.angle_alpha   90.00
_cell.angle_beta   90.00
_cell.angle_gamma   90.00
#
_symmetry.space_group_name_H-M   'P 1'
#
loop_
_entity.id
_entity.type
_entity.pdbx_description
1 polymer ?
#
loop_
_entity_poly.entity_id
_entity_poly.type
_entity_poly.pdbx_seq_one_letter_code
_entity_poly.pdbx_strand_id
1 'polypeptide(L)'
;MKRSRRPFTTNLASAAIAAANIVCAHSAAAAETIPLEAFGRLPTLENVVISPDGTKIAFVRTRSDSRNLLVATLGKQEVLGGARIGDTKLRQVEWVDDDNILATVSGTSPPPYGFIGATREWFQLVNFNVTKLKVVPLSFDIMPKRTFNVVIGDTAVREVSGRSTLFAPGLCVEESTVPCQFSFTYPERRTKLIDESMEADTDWAMDESGRIAAKFVYHDDKKLWEIKTHKDNHWTLAASGTAAIDTPRMLGFSADGAALIVRFTENGDGVWKPLNLKDNTWGAPLEKGAAFSRVIEERKSGRIIGGIRGVRSNHQYVFFDNELQAHWDAILRAFPDERIELESSSDDYSRVVLKVFGARDGYVYALYDWYAHHATILGRAYDDVAAPAEMRAISYPAADGLIIPGFLTLPRGVSEKDLPLIVMPHGGPAAADSQGFDWWAQALAAQGYAVLQPNFRGSTVDSSFLEAGFGEWGRKMQTDLSDGVRYLAHEGLIDPKRVCIVGASYGGYAALAGVTMQSGVYRCAVSVAGISDLRRFRKSIVENELHISQRYWDRFIGISSKDDPEIAAISPIEHVGSVNVPVLLIHGRDDTVVPFEQSDVMLSALKRAGKSVELSTMKHEDHWLSRSETRLQMLQASVAFLKANNPPN
;
A
#
# COMPACT_ATOMS: atom_id res chain seq x y z
N MET A 1 -78.13 18.59 15.35
CA MET A 1 -78.12 17.11 15.53
C MET A 1 -76.92 16.78 16.44
N LYS A 2 -77.28 16.29 17.63
CA LYS A 2 -76.30 16.01 18.72
C LYS A 2 -75.59 14.71 18.51
N ARG A 3 -74.23 14.67 18.67
CA ARG A 3 -73.47 13.43 18.86
C ARG A 3 -72.87 13.43 20.28
N SER A 4 -73.23 12.40 21.02
CA SER A 4 -72.85 12.16 22.39
C SER A 4 -71.44 11.69 22.55
N ARG A 5 -70.74 12.24 23.53
CA ARG A 5 -69.47 11.75 24.07
C ARG A 5 -69.72 10.73 25.16
N ARG A 6 -69.05 9.59 25.12
CA ARG A 6 -68.96 8.65 26.25
C ARG A 6 -67.56 8.70 26.85
N PRO A 7 -67.41 8.68 28.16
CA PRO A 7 -66.12 8.72 28.82
C PRO A 7 -65.51 7.31 29.00
N PHE A 8 -64.24 7.21 28.86
CA PHE A 8 -63.43 6.03 29.23
C PHE A 8 -63.06 6.14 30.69
N THR A 9 -63.47 5.15 31.50
CA THR A 9 -63.04 4.97 32.89
C THR A 9 -61.71 4.21 32.94
N THR A 10 -60.74 4.77 33.63
CA THR A 10 -59.45 4.16 34.00
C THR A 10 -59.65 3.26 35.23
N ASN A 11 -59.32 1.99 35.10
CA ASN A 11 -59.13 1.10 36.26
C ASN A 11 -57.64 1.00 36.58
N LEU A 12 -57.25 1.51 37.72
CA LEU A 12 -55.97 1.30 38.37
C LEU A 12 -56.01 -0.03 39.14
N ALA A 13 -55.26 -1.01 38.69
CA ALA A 13 -54.94 -2.20 39.46
C ALA A 13 -53.48 -2.08 39.97
N SER A 14 -53.35 -1.91 41.27
CA SER A 14 -52.07 -1.91 41.98
C SER A 14 -51.51 -3.34 42.04
N ALA A 15 -50.39 -3.58 41.36
CA ALA A 15 -49.61 -4.79 41.54
C ALA A 15 -48.32 -4.45 42.34
N ALA A 16 -48.26 -4.98 43.55
CA ALA A 16 -47.06 -4.93 44.38
C ALA A 16 -45.97 -5.82 43.76
N ILE A 17 -44.85 -5.22 43.36
CA ILE A 17 -43.67 -5.94 42.86
C ILE A 17 -42.74 -6.19 44.06
N ALA A 18 -42.62 -7.47 44.45
CA ALA A 18 -41.58 -7.92 45.38
C ALA A 18 -40.22 -7.82 44.70
N ALA A 19 -39.33 -7.00 45.24
CA ALA A 19 -37.94 -6.91 44.79
C ALA A 19 -37.18 -8.17 45.19
N ALA A 20 -37.00 -9.10 44.27
CA ALA A 20 -36.01 -10.16 44.38
C ALA A 20 -34.65 -9.61 43.87
N ASN A 21 -33.72 -9.40 44.77
CA ASN A 21 -32.34 -9.11 44.44
C ASN A 21 -31.69 -10.35 43.76
N ILE A 22 -31.76 -10.41 42.44
CA ILE A 22 -30.93 -11.33 41.65
C ILE A 22 -29.56 -10.66 41.53
N VAL A 23 -28.60 -11.09 42.34
CA VAL A 23 -27.17 -10.84 42.13
C VAL A 23 -26.80 -11.62 40.87
N CYS A 24 -26.85 -10.95 39.71
CA CYS A 24 -26.18 -11.45 38.51
C CYS A 24 -24.69 -11.40 38.75
N ALA A 25 -24.10 -12.53 39.14
CA ALA A 25 -22.69 -12.75 38.98
C ALA A 25 -22.38 -12.68 37.47
N HIS A 26 -21.87 -11.56 37.01
CA HIS A 26 -21.26 -11.48 35.68
C HIS A 26 -20.02 -12.36 35.75
N SER A 27 -20.14 -13.64 35.37
CA SER A 27 -18.99 -14.41 34.93
C SER A 27 -18.46 -13.66 33.70
N ALA A 28 -17.27 -13.04 33.83
CA ALA A 28 -16.51 -12.57 32.69
C ALA A 28 -16.31 -13.80 31.79
N ALA A 29 -17.14 -13.94 30.76
CA ALA A 29 -16.87 -14.89 29.70
C ALA A 29 -15.50 -14.50 29.17
N ALA A 30 -14.53 -15.40 29.26
CA ALA A 30 -13.22 -15.21 28.64
C ALA A 30 -13.48 -14.81 27.18
N ALA A 31 -12.99 -13.66 26.78
CA ALA A 31 -13.17 -13.19 25.42
C ALA A 31 -12.65 -14.28 24.48
N GLU A 32 -13.51 -14.80 23.63
CA GLU A 32 -13.18 -15.87 22.70
C GLU A 32 -12.03 -15.36 21.83
N THR A 33 -10.86 -16.00 21.92
CA THR A 33 -9.67 -15.56 21.19
C THR A 33 -9.88 -15.82 19.72
N ILE A 34 -9.89 -14.75 18.90
CA ILE A 34 -10.00 -14.87 17.44
C ILE A 34 -8.80 -15.67 16.93
N PRO A 35 -9.00 -16.75 16.16
CA PRO A 35 -7.91 -17.59 15.68
C PRO A 35 -6.98 -16.83 14.73
N LEU A 36 -5.69 -17.19 14.70
CA LEU A 36 -4.68 -16.51 13.86
C LEU A 36 -5.01 -16.61 12.37
N GLU A 37 -5.70 -17.66 11.96
CA GLU A 37 -6.19 -17.89 10.59
C GLU A 37 -7.08 -16.74 10.11
N ALA A 38 -7.86 -16.14 10.99
CA ALA A 38 -8.74 -15.01 10.67
C ALA A 38 -7.97 -13.76 10.21
N PHE A 39 -6.73 -13.62 10.68
CA PHE A 39 -5.85 -12.48 10.33
C PHE A 39 -4.77 -12.85 9.32
N GLY A 40 -4.16 -14.03 9.48
CA GLY A 40 -2.97 -14.45 8.74
C GLY A 40 -3.25 -14.84 7.30
N ARG A 41 -4.48 -15.23 6.93
CA ARG A 41 -4.85 -15.48 5.53
C ARG A 41 -5.03 -14.17 4.76
N LEU A 42 -4.99 -14.25 3.43
CA LEU A 42 -5.37 -13.12 2.58
C LEU A 42 -6.82 -12.71 2.85
N PRO A 43 -7.19 -11.43 2.61
CA PRO A 43 -8.55 -10.97 2.84
C PRO A 43 -9.60 -11.86 2.19
N THR A 44 -10.73 -12.07 2.88
CA THR A 44 -11.87 -12.81 2.33
C THR A 44 -12.57 -12.05 1.21
N LEU A 45 -12.47 -10.71 1.22
CA LEU A 45 -12.94 -9.81 0.16
C LEU A 45 -11.86 -8.77 -0.13
N GLU A 46 -11.46 -8.64 -1.38
CA GLU A 46 -10.45 -7.67 -1.83
C GLU A 46 -10.68 -7.24 -3.28
N ASN A 47 -10.05 -6.14 -3.72
CA ASN A 47 -10.11 -5.63 -5.10
C ASN A 47 -11.55 -5.49 -5.61
N VAL A 48 -12.38 -4.77 -4.86
CA VAL A 48 -13.78 -4.55 -5.21
C VAL A 48 -13.88 -3.36 -6.15
N VAL A 49 -14.18 -3.59 -7.44
CA VAL A 49 -14.21 -2.56 -8.47
C VAL A 49 -15.53 -2.56 -9.24
N ILE A 50 -16.07 -1.36 -9.49
CA ILE A 50 -17.34 -1.16 -10.21
C ILE A 50 -17.08 -0.98 -11.70
N SER A 51 -18.01 -1.49 -12.54
CA SER A 51 -17.95 -1.32 -13.99
C SER A 51 -18.14 0.15 -14.40
N PRO A 52 -17.63 0.55 -15.58
CA PRO A 52 -17.80 1.90 -16.11
C PRO A 52 -19.25 2.41 -16.13
N ASP A 53 -20.20 1.55 -16.51
CA ASP A 53 -21.64 1.84 -16.53
C ASP A 53 -22.32 1.80 -15.15
N GLY A 54 -21.56 1.45 -14.10
CA GLY A 54 -22.08 1.36 -12.73
C GLY A 54 -23.05 0.20 -12.46
N THR A 55 -23.19 -0.76 -13.39
CA THR A 55 -24.20 -1.84 -13.26
C THR A 55 -23.66 -3.14 -12.66
N LYS A 56 -22.35 -3.35 -12.72
CA LYS A 56 -21.65 -4.56 -12.29
C LYS A 56 -20.55 -4.24 -11.29
N ILE A 57 -20.22 -5.22 -10.49
CA ILE A 57 -19.12 -5.17 -9.53
C ILE A 57 -18.25 -6.42 -9.74
N ALA A 58 -16.95 -6.22 -9.82
CA ALA A 58 -15.97 -7.31 -9.78
C ALA A 58 -15.24 -7.28 -8.44
N PHE A 59 -14.94 -8.44 -7.89
CA PHE A 59 -14.26 -8.56 -6.61
C PHE A 59 -13.54 -9.90 -6.50
N VAL A 60 -12.51 -9.94 -5.67
CA VAL A 60 -11.83 -11.18 -5.33
C VAL A 60 -12.39 -11.71 -4.02
N ARG A 61 -12.82 -12.97 -4.04
CA ARG A 61 -13.31 -13.70 -2.87
C ARG A 61 -12.39 -14.86 -2.54
N THR A 62 -11.87 -14.86 -1.31
CA THR A 62 -11.09 -15.97 -0.76
C THR A 62 -11.93 -16.74 0.25
N ARG A 63 -12.09 -18.05 0.04
CA ARG A 63 -12.72 -18.98 1.00
C ARG A 63 -11.86 -20.22 1.12
N SER A 64 -11.37 -20.50 2.33
CA SER A 64 -10.38 -21.56 2.56
C SER A 64 -9.21 -21.41 1.57
N ASP A 65 -8.92 -22.40 0.74
CA ASP A 65 -7.84 -22.38 -0.25
C ASP A 65 -8.32 -21.97 -1.66
N SER A 66 -9.57 -21.52 -1.78
CA SER A 66 -10.15 -21.08 -3.05
C SER A 66 -10.19 -19.58 -3.15
N ARG A 67 -9.40 -19.01 -4.07
CA ARG A 67 -9.34 -17.58 -4.40
C ARG A 67 -9.85 -17.36 -5.81
N ASN A 68 -10.92 -16.57 -5.95
CA ASN A 68 -11.60 -16.38 -7.23
C ASN A 68 -11.89 -14.90 -7.47
N LEU A 69 -11.70 -14.45 -8.69
CA LEU A 69 -12.29 -13.22 -9.22
C LEU A 69 -13.74 -13.53 -9.59
N LEU A 70 -14.69 -12.81 -9.02
CA LEU A 70 -16.12 -12.96 -9.26
C LEU A 70 -16.69 -11.66 -9.82
N VAL A 71 -17.74 -11.77 -10.61
CA VAL A 71 -18.50 -10.62 -11.13
C VAL A 71 -19.97 -10.81 -10.80
N ALA A 72 -20.59 -9.76 -10.29
CA ALA A 72 -22.02 -9.76 -9.96
C ALA A 72 -22.71 -8.49 -10.49
N THR A 73 -24.02 -8.59 -10.74
CA THR A 73 -24.84 -7.41 -11.01
C THR A 73 -25.20 -6.69 -9.71
N LEU A 74 -25.13 -5.37 -9.75
CA LEU A 74 -25.67 -4.54 -8.66
C LEU A 74 -27.20 -4.59 -8.68
N GLY A 75 -27.80 -4.62 -7.47
CA GLY A 75 -29.26 -4.66 -7.29
C GLY A 75 -29.87 -6.07 -7.23
N LYS A 76 -29.42 -7.03 -8.01
CA LYS A 76 -29.91 -8.41 -7.95
C LYS A 76 -29.00 -9.35 -7.15
N GLN A 77 -27.78 -8.92 -6.86
CA GLN A 77 -26.71 -9.73 -6.24
C GLN A 77 -26.48 -11.08 -6.95
N GLU A 78 -26.77 -11.12 -8.25
CA GLU A 78 -26.60 -12.31 -9.08
C GLU A 78 -25.15 -12.39 -9.55
N VAL A 79 -24.49 -13.50 -9.25
CA VAL A 79 -23.13 -13.78 -9.74
C VAL A 79 -23.21 -14.18 -11.21
N LEU A 80 -22.65 -13.35 -12.08
CA LEU A 80 -22.61 -13.58 -13.53
C LEU A 80 -21.58 -14.63 -13.91
N GLY A 81 -20.49 -14.73 -13.15
CA GLY A 81 -19.40 -15.66 -13.38
C GLY A 81 -18.13 -15.26 -12.67
N GLY A 82 -17.05 -15.94 -13.02
CA GLY A 82 -15.74 -15.66 -12.41
C GLY A 82 -14.60 -16.49 -12.99
N ALA A 83 -13.41 -16.23 -12.46
CA ALA A 83 -12.18 -16.95 -12.80
C ALA A 83 -11.44 -17.37 -11.54
N ARG A 84 -10.86 -18.57 -11.55
CA ARG A 84 -10.01 -19.02 -10.45
C ARG A 84 -8.65 -18.31 -10.54
N ILE A 85 -8.24 -17.68 -9.43
CA ILE A 85 -6.93 -17.06 -9.27
C ILE A 85 -5.94 -18.07 -8.69
N GLY A 86 -6.37 -18.87 -7.70
CA GLY A 86 -5.51 -19.81 -6.98
C GLY A 86 -4.36 -19.07 -6.27
N ASP A 87 -3.14 -19.62 -6.40
CA ASP A 87 -1.92 -19.08 -5.79
C ASP A 87 -1.23 -18.00 -6.65
N THR A 88 -1.87 -17.55 -7.73
CA THR A 88 -1.34 -16.49 -8.58
C THR A 88 -1.25 -15.18 -7.78
N LYS A 89 -0.11 -14.52 -7.84
CA LYS A 89 0.10 -13.22 -7.20
C LYS A 89 -0.69 -12.16 -7.98
N LEU A 90 -1.90 -11.86 -7.53
CA LEU A 90 -2.73 -10.80 -8.09
C LEU A 90 -2.30 -9.45 -7.50
N ARG A 91 -2.02 -8.47 -8.37
CA ARG A 91 -1.55 -7.14 -7.98
C ARG A 91 -2.64 -6.08 -8.10
N GLN A 92 -3.44 -6.17 -9.16
CA GLN A 92 -4.49 -5.19 -9.44
C GLN A 92 -5.64 -5.82 -10.22
N VAL A 93 -6.84 -5.28 -10.05
CA VAL A 93 -8.02 -5.57 -10.87
C VAL A 93 -8.64 -4.25 -11.27
N GLU A 94 -8.94 -4.07 -12.57
CA GLU A 94 -9.60 -2.89 -13.10
C GLU A 94 -10.51 -3.23 -14.27
N TRP A 95 -11.52 -2.42 -14.54
CA TRP A 95 -12.36 -2.56 -15.72
C TRP A 95 -11.75 -1.80 -16.91
N VAL A 96 -11.68 -2.44 -18.06
CA VAL A 96 -11.33 -1.78 -19.32
C VAL A 96 -12.59 -1.18 -19.96
N ASP A 97 -13.65 -1.96 -20.02
CA ASP A 97 -15.00 -1.60 -20.45
C ASP A 97 -16.02 -2.45 -19.66
N ASP A 98 -17.32 -2.36 -19.97
CA ASP A 98 -18.37 -3.05 -19.23
C ASP A 98 -18.37 -4.58 -19.38
N ASP A 99 -17.55 -5.13 -20.29
CA ASP A 99 -17.42 -6.56 -20.54
C ASP A 99 -16.03 -7.12 -20.24
N ASN A 100 -15.03 -6.27 -20.02
CA ASN A 100 -13.64 -6.71 -19.91
C ASN A 100 -12.99 -6.18 -18.64
N ILE A 101 -12.46 -7.10 -17.85
CA ILE A 101 -11.68 -6.83 -16.65
C ILE A 101 -10.22 -7.16 -16.94
N LEU A 102 -9.34 -6.25 -16.59
CA LEU A 102 -7.90 -6.42 -16.60
C LEU A 102 -7.43 -6.83 -15.20
N ALA A 103 -6.67 -7.89 -15.13
CA ALA A 103 -5.96 -8.30 -13.93
C ALA A 103 -4.45 -8.20 -14.18
N THR A 104 -3.75 -7.46 -13.33
CA THR A 104 -2.28 -7.49 -13.28
C THR A 104 -1.87 -8.59 -12.33
N VAL A 105 -1.09 -9.54 -12.85
CA VAL A 105 -0.54 -10.66 -12.08
C VAL A 105 0.98 -10.64 -12.14
N SER A 106 1.64 -11.29 -11.20
CA SER A 106 3.10 -11.36 -11.22
C SER A 106 3.64 -12.75 -10.92
N GLY A 107 4.89 -12.96 -11.31
CA GLY A 107 5.67 -14.15 -11.01
C GLY A 107 7.14 -13.83 -10.89
N THR A 108 7.83 -14.54 -10.02
CA THR A 108 9.28 -14.39 -9.80
C THR A 108 10.02 -15.45 -10.60
N SER A 109 10.90 -15.02 -11.50
CA SER A 109 11.74 -15.92 -12.29
C SER A 109 13.04 -15.24 -12.75
N PRO A 110 14.06 -16.02 -13.12
CA PRO A 110 15.20 -15.50 -13.90
C PRO A 110 14.72 -14.84 -15.20
N PRO A 111 15.54 -13.98 -15.83
CA PRO A 111 15.25 -13.44 -17.14
C PRO A 111 14.94 -14.56 -18.15
N PRO A 112 14.13 -14.28 -19.20
CA PRO A 112 13.85 -15.23 -20.25
C PRO A 112 15.13 -15.76 -20.93
N TYR A 113 15.00 -16.95 -21.56
CA TYR A 113 16.14 -17.60 -22.25
C TYR A 113 16.86 -16.65 -23.22
N GLY A 114 18.19 -16.62 -23.11
CA GLY A 114 19.07 -15.76 -23.91
C GLY A 114 19.41 -14.41 -23.26
N PHE A 115 18.86 -14.12 -22.07
CA PHE A 115 19.19 -12.93 -21.30
C PHE A 115 19.89 -13.30 -19.99
N ILE A 116 20.88 -12.49 -19.59
CA ILE A 116 21.61 -12.64 -18.33
C ILE A 116 21.12 -11.55 -17.38
N GLY A 117 20.86 -11.91 -16.12
CA GLY A 117 20.46 -10.96 -15.08
C GLY A 117 19.98 -11.66 -13.82
N ALA A 118 19.67 -10.89 -12.81
CA ALA A 118 19.13 -11.40 -11.57
C ALA A 118 17.68 -11.87 -11.75
N THR A 119 17.24 -12.76 -10.84
CA THR A 119 15.83 -13.12 -10.69
C THR A 119 15.04 -11.85 -10.34
N ARG A 120 13.93 -11.65 -11.05
CA ARG A 120 13.05 -10.48 -10.89
C ARG A 120 11.60 -10.90 -10.77
N GLU A 121 10.79 -10.00 -10.24
CA GLU A 121 9.34 -10.11 -10.34
C GLU A 121 8.90 -9.51 -11.67
N TRP A 122 8.17 -10.32 -12.47
CA TRP A 122 7.65 -9.96 -13.78
C TRP A 122 6.15 -9.82 -13.71
N PHE A 123 5.63 -8.71 -14.22
CA PHE A 123 4.20 -8.41 -14.23
C PHE A 123 3.62 -8.72 -15.59
N GLN A 124 2.43 -9.29 -15.61
CA GLN A 124 1.69 -9.65 -16.81
C GLN A 124 0.24 -9.20 -16.73
N LEU A 125 -0.35 -8.89 -17.87
CA LEU A 125 -1.73 -8.48 -17.99
C LEU A 125 -2.59 -9.65 -18.46
N VAL A 126 -3.70 -9.87 -17.76
CA VAL A 126 -4.67 -10.94 -18.07
C VAL A 126 -6.05 -10.31 -18.21
N ASN A 127 -6.70 -10.55 -19.34
CA ASN A 127 -8.07 -10.09 -19.58
C ASN A 127 -9.07 -11.18 -19.20
N PHE A 128 -10.07 -10.85 -18.39
CA PHE A 128 -11.26 -11.65 -18.18
C PHE A 128 -12.45 -11.00 -18.87
N ASN A 129 -13.02 -11.70 -19.87
CA ASN A 129 -14.25 -11.24 -20.53
C ASN A 129 -15.45 -11.82 -19.80
N VAL A 130 -16.31 -10.93 -19.26
CA VAL A 130 -17.43 -11.28 -18.38
C VAL A 130 -18.54 -12.01 -19.14
N THR A 131 -18.89 -11.57 -20.34
CA THR A 131 -19.94 -12.17 -21.16
C THR A 131 -19.59 -13.56 -21.67
N LYS A 132 -18.32 -13.76 -22.07
CA LYS A 132 -17.82 -15.04 -22.60
C LYS A 132 -17.25 -15.95 -21.53
N LEU A 133 -17.12 -15.48 -20.29
CA LEU A 133 -16.46 -16.17 -19.15
C LEU A 133 -15.08 -16.72 -19.53
N LYS A 134 -14.30 -15.90 -20.26
CA LYS A 134 -13.01 -16.32 -20.82
C LYS A 134 -11.86 -15.51 -20.26
N VAL A 135 -10.84 -16.21 -19.77
CA VAL A 135 -9.57 -15.63 -19.33
C VAL A 135 -8.56 -15.74 -20.48
N VAL A 136 -7.90 -14.65 -20.81
CA VAL A 136 -6.87 -14.62 -21.87
C VAL A 136 -5.73 -13.70 -21.45
N PRO A 137 -4.49 -14.18 -21.39
CA PRO A 137 -3.33 -13.30 -21.25
C PRO A 137 -3.27 -12.31 -22.43
N LEU A 138 -2.91 -11.06 -22.15
CA LEU A 138 -2.60 -10.11 -23.21
C LEU A 138 -1.21 -10.41 -23.74
N SER A 139 -1.07 -10.43 -25.06
CA SER A 139 0.22 -10.66 -25.70
C SER A 139 0.80 -9.35 -26.21
N PHE A 140 2.04 -9.08 -25.83
CA PHE A 140 2.83 -7.95 -26.34
C PHE A 140 3.57 -8.33 -27.65
N ASP A 141 3.39 -9.55 -28.17
CA ASP A 141 4.06 -9.99 -29.38
C ASP A 141 3.61 -9.23 -30.61
N ILE A 142 4.55 -8.60 -31.29
CA ILE A 142 4.36 -7.86 -32.55
C ILE A 142 5.49 -8.25 -33.51
N MET A 143 5.19 -9.19 -34.43
CA MET A 143 6.17 -9.56 -35.45
C MET A 143 6.44 -8.42 -36.45
N PRO A 144 7.69 -8.17 -36.87
CA PRO A 144 8.90 -8.95 -36.55
C PRO A 144 9.64 -8.51 -35.28
N LYS A 145 9.11 -7.52 -34.53
CA LYS A 145 9.77 -6.99 -33.30
C LYS A 145 9.79 -8.05 -32.21
N ARG A 146 10.94 -8.25 -31.57
CA ARG A 146 11.05 -9.09 -30.36
C ARG A 146 10.60 -8.28 -29.15
N THR A 147 9.76 -8.87 -28.31
CA THR A 147 9.20 -8.21 -27.10
C THR A 147 9.21 -9.19 -25.93
N PHE A 148 9.17 -8.66 -24.72
CA PHE A 148 8.81 -9.46 -23.55
C PHE A 148 7.33 -9.32 -23.26
N ASN A 149 6.69 -10.41 -22.87
CA ASN A 149 5.29 -10.40 -22.47
C ASN A 149 5.14 -9.92 -21.01
N VAL A 150 5.56 -8.69 -20.75
CA VAL A 150 5.57 -8.06 -19.43
C VAL A 150 5.11 -6.61 -19.50
N VAL A 151 4.50 -6.14 -18.42
CA VAL A 151 4.20 -4.72 -18.19
C VAL A 151 5.20 -4.17 -17.17
N ILE A 152 5.68 -2.95 -17.39
CA ILE A 152 6.74 -2.32 -16.57
C ILE A 152 6.31 -1.04 -15.85
N GLY A 153 5.04 -0.64 -15.95
CA GLY A 153 4.50 0.58 -15.34
C GLY A 153 2.98 0.57 -15.33
N ASP A 154 2.41 1.73 -15.04
CA ASP A 154 0.97 1.90 -14.93
C ASP A 154 0.28 1.79 -16.29
N THR A 155 -0.91 1.21 -16.29
CA THR A 155 -1.78 1.13 -17.47
C THR A 155 -2.70 2.33 -17.54
N ALA A 156 -3.13 2.69 -18.76
CA ALA A 156 -4.14 3.73 -18.97
C ALA A 156 -5.21 3.25 -19.95
N VAL A 157 -6.48 3.54 -19.66
CA VAL A 157 -7.59 3.26 -20.56
C VAL A 157 -8.08 4.57 -21.18
N ARG A 158 -8.30 4.59 -22.49
CA ARG A 158 -8.91 5.72 -23.21
C ARG A 158 -10.00 5.23 -24.14
N GLU A 159 -10.92 6.10 -24.48
CA GLU A 159 -11.93 5.80 -25.50
C GLU A 159 -11.48 6.37 -26.86
N VAL A 160 -10.91 5.52 -27.71
CA VAL A 160 -10.38 5.92 -29.03
C VAL A 160 -11.36 5.51 -30.13
N SER A 161 -11.95 6.49 -30.81
CA SER A 161 -12.92 6.26 -31.87
C SER A 161 -14.09 5.36 -31.45
N GLY A 162 -14.63 5.58 -30.25
CA GLY A 162 -15.76 4.82 -29.69
C GLY A 162 -15.38 3.39 -29.25
N ARG A 163 -14.10 3.12 -29.04
CA ARG A 163 -13.59 1.83 -28.56
C ARG A 163 -12.67 2.00 -27.36
N SER A 164 -12.87 1.18 -26.35
CA SER A 164 -11.95 1.12 -25.23
C SER A 164 -10.59 0.64 -25.70
N THR A 165 -9.56 1.42 -25.40
CA THR A 165 -8.18 1.12 -25.76
C THR A 165 -7.32 1.21 -24.50
N LEU A 166 -6.68 0.10 -24.17
CA LEU A 166 -5.72 0.00 -23.10
C LEU A 166 -4.33 0.39 -23.61
N PHE A 167 -3.65 1.22 -22.87
CA PHE A 167 -2.25 1.58 -23.08
C PHE A 167 -1.41 0.96 -21.95
N ALA A 168 -0.33 0.29 -22.32
CA ALA A 168 0.53 -0.39 -21.35
C ALA A 168 2.00 -0.27 -21.75
N PRO A 169 2.89 0.17 -20.84
CA PRO A 169 4.32 0.15 -21.08
C PRO A 169 4.86 -1.28 -20.93
N GLY A 170 5.71 -1.69 -21.84
CA GLY A 170 6.34 -3.01 -21.88
C GLY A 170 7.80 -2.94 -22.29
N LEU A 171 8.40 -4.07 -22.63
CA LEU A 171 9.79 -4.17 -23.04
C LEU A 171 9.92 -4.70 -24.47
N CYS A 172 10.62 -3.95 -25.29
CA CYS A 172 11.14 -4.40 -26.59
C CYS A 172 12.60 -4.86 -26.45
N VAL A 173 13.01 -5.68 -27.42
CA VAL A 173 14.37 -6.21 -27.50
C VAL A 173 15.03 -5.67 -28.77
N GLU A 174 16.03 -4.85 -28.58
CA GLU A 174 16.96 -4.36 -29.57
C GLU A 174 18.35 -4.99 -29.30
N GLU A 175 19.42 -4.20 -29.27
CA GLU A 175 20.72 -4.64 -28.75
C GLU A 175 20.65 -4.90 -27.23
N SER A 176 19.72 -4.20 -26.55
CA SER A 176 19.37 -4.36 -25.15
C SER A 176 17.85 -4.37 -24.98
N THR A 177 17.34 -4.49 -23.76
CA THR A 177 15.92 -4.28 -23.47
C THR A 177 15.63 -2.78 -23.34
N VAL A 178 14.62 -2.31 -24.05
CA VAL A 178 14.19 -0.90 -24.06
C VAL A 178 12.71 -0.78 -23.75
N PRO A 179 12.28 0.30 -23.04
CA PRO A 179 10.87 0.56 -22.79
C PRO A 179 10.13 0.83 -24.10
N CYS A 180 8.93 0.25 -24.19
CA CYS A 180 8.02 0.42 -25.32
C CYS A 180 6.61 0.70 -24.84
N GLN A 181 5.87 1.55 -25.56
CA GLN A 181 4.47 1.80 -25.29
C GLN A 181 3.59 1.04 -26.27
N PHE A 182 2.67 0.23 -25.74
CA PHE A 182 1.73 -0.58 -26.50
C PHE A 182 0.31 -0.10 -26.32
N SER A 183 -0.56 -0.38 -27.32
CA SER A 183 -2.00 -0.27 -27.19
C SER A 183 -2.70 -1.59 -27.52
N PHE A 184 -3.83 -1.82 -26.86
CA PHE A 184 -4.70 -2.99 -27.05
C PHE A 184 -6.13 -2.47 -27.26
N THR A 185 -6.63 -2.54 -28.50
CA THR A 185 -7.97 -2.08 -28.83
C THR A 185 -9.00 -3.19 -28.62
N TYR A 186 -10.01 -2.92 -27.82
CA TYR A 186 -11.10 -3.86 -27.50
C TYR A 186 -12.26 -3.77 -28.51
N PRO A 187 -13.02 -4.86 -28.72
CA PRO A 187 -12.94 -6.16 -28.05
C PRO A 187 -11.89 -7.13 -28.62
N GLU A 188 -11.29 -6.85 -29.79
CA GLU A 188 -10.39 -7.76 -30.49
C GLU A 188 -9.05 -7.93 -29.77
N ARG A 189 -8.69 -6.98 -28.89
CA ARG A 189 -7.40 -6.88 -28.21
C ARG A 189 -6.22 -6.87 -29.19
N ARG A 190 -6.42 -6.15 -30.31
CA ARG A 190 -5.37 -5.96 -31.30
C ARG A 190 -4.23 -5.15 -30.69
N THR A 191 -3.05 -5.77 -30.61
CA THR A 191 -1.84 -5.15 -30.09
C THR A 191 -1.19 -4.28 -31.16
N LYS A 192 -0.74 -3.09 -30.77
CA LYS A 192 0.03 -2.19 -31.62
C LYS A 192 1.15 -1.57 -30.80
N LEU A 193 2.37 -1.52 -31.33
CA LEU A 193 3.47 -0.70 -30.81
C LEU A 193 3.20 0.76 -31.21
N ILE A 194 3.28 1.66 -30.24
CA ILE A 194 2.98 3.08 -30.46
C ILE A 194 4.26 3.91 -30.45
N ASP A 195 5.15 3.65 -29.48
CA ASP A 195 6.44 4.32 -29.34
C ASP A 195 7.44 3.41 -28.63
N GLU A 196 8.72 3.74 -28.77
CA GLU A 196 9.83 3.09 -28.08
C GLU A 196 10.84 4.14 -27.63
N SER A 197 11.63 3.83 -26.61
CA SER A 197 12.66 4.72 -26.10
C SER A 197 13.96 3.95 -25.84
N MET A 198 15.07 4.51 -26.25
CA MET A 198 16.40 3.95 -25.96
C MET A 198 16.84 4.18 -24.50
N GLU A 199 16.17 5.07 -23.78
CA GLU A 199 16.45 5.37 -22.39
C GLU A 199 15.58 4.53 -21.47
N ALA A 200 16.20 3.93 -20.45
CA ALA A 200 15.54 3.00 -19.55
C ALA A 200 14.46 3.65 -18.66
N ASP A 201 14.61 4.93 -18.34
CA ASP A 201 13.64 5.69 -17.55
C ASP A 201 12.83 6.60 -18.47
N THR A 202 11.74 6.07 -19.01
CA THR A 202 10.84 6.77 -19.93
C THR A 202 9.40 6.55 -19.51
N ASP A 203 8.61 7.62 -19.50
CA ASP A 203 7.18 7.63 -19.24
C ASP A 203 6.42 8.35 -20.37
N TRP A 204 5.15 7.99 -20.62
CA TRP A 204 4.32 8.51 -21.71
C TRP A 204 2.99 9.05 -21.20
N ALA A 205 2.60 10.23 -21.67
CA ALA A 205 1.28 10.80 -21.44
C ALA A 205 0.38 10.63 -22.67
N MET A 206 -0.71 9.83 -22.51
CA MET A 206 -1.71 9.57 -23.53
C MET A 206 -2.85 10.58 -23.42
N ASP A 207 -3.12 11.36 -24.48
CA ASP A 207 -4.29 12.25 -24.52
C ASP A 207 -5.61 11.46 -24.63
N GLU A 208 -6.74 12.15 -24.53
CA GLU A 208 -8.06 11.55 -24.63
C GLU A 208 -8.34 10.86 -25.97
N SER A 209 -7.63 11.26 -27.05
CA SER A 209 -7.73 10.61 -28.36
C SER A 209 -6.84 9.37 -28.49
N GLY A 210 -6.10 9.01 -27.45
CA GLY A 210 -5.17 7.89 -27.42
C GLY A 210 -3.87 8.14 -28.18
N ARG A 211 -3.52 9.40 -28.46
CA ARG A 211 -2.21 9.75 -29.01
C ARG A 211 -1.25 10.07 -27.88
N ILE A 212 0.02 9.79 -28.11
CA ILE A 212 1.05 10.25 -27.19
C ILE A 212 1.18 11.77 -27.35
N ALA A 213 0.80 12.52 -26.31
CA ALA A 213 0.93 13.98 -26.29
C ALA A 213 2.31 14.41 -25.83
N ALA A 214 2.88 13.67 -24.90
CA ALA A 214 4.22 13.97 -24.35
C ALA A 214 4.91 12.69 -23.87
N LYS A 215 6.24 12.76 -23.77
CA LYS A 215 7.05 11.77 -23.06
C LYS A 215 8.10 12.43 -22.17
N PHE A 216 8.32 11.83 -21.02
CA PHE A 216 9.44 12.11 -20.14
C PHE A 216 10.56 11.13 -20.46
N VAL A 217 11.80 11.61 -20.43
CA VAL A 217 13.00 10.79 -20.63
C VAL A 217 14.06 11.24 -19.63
N TYR A 218 14.69 10.29 -18.94
CA TYR A 218 15.79 10.57 -18.03
C TYR A 218 17.07 9.87 -18.48
N HIS A 219 18.12 10.66 -18.71
CA HIS A 219 19.47 10.22 -19.04
C HIS A 219 20.29 10.11 -17.75
N ASP A 220 20.35 8.92 -17.20
CA ASP A 220 20.90 8.67 -15.86
C ASP A 220 22.40 9.00 -15.75
N ASP A 221 23.17 8.78 -16.81
CA ASP A 221 24.60 9.12 -16.91
C ASP A 221 24.86 10.64 -16.80
N LYS A 222 23.98 11.43 -17.40
CA LYS A 222 24.06 12.91 -17.43
C LYS A 222 23.25 13.57 -16.32
N LYS A 223 22.42 12.80 -15.58
CA LYS A 223 21.41 13.33 -14.64
C LYS A 223 20.49 14.35 -15.31
N LEU A 224 20.26 14.19 -16.61
CA LEU A 224 19.47 15.08 -17.44
C LEU A 224 18.08 14.50 -17.64
N TRP A 225 17.06 15.29 -17.35
CA TRP A 225 15.69 14.96 -17.72
C TRP A 225 15.22 15.83 -18.89
N GLU A 226 14.36 15.26 -19.71
CA GLU A 226 13.73 15.93 -20.85
C GLU A 226 12.22 15.62 -20.86
N ILE A 227 11.42 16.64 -21.14
CA ILE A 227 10.01 16.49 -21.50
C ILE A 227 9.90 16.87 -22.96
N LYS A 228 9.41 15.94 -23.76
CA LYS A 228 9.19 16.13 -25.19
C LYS A 228 7.70 16.07 -25.49
N THR A 229 7.18 17.00 -26.27
CA THR A 229 5.81 16.99 -26.77
C THR A 229 5.77 16.45 -28.20
N HIS A 230 4.70 15.73 -28.54
CA HIS A 230 4.50 15.16 -29.86
C HIS A 230 3.54 16.01 -30.68
N LYS A 231 4.05 16.60 -31.76
CA LYS A 231 3.27 17.46 -32.64
C LYS A 231 3.62 17.18 -34.10
N ASP A 232 2.62 17.10 -34.97
CA ASP A 232 2.77 16.89 -36.42
C ASP A 232 3.73 15.71 -36.75
N ASN A 233 3.61 14.61 -36.02
CA ASN A 233 4.49 13.42 -36.07
C ASN A 233 5.97 13.66 -35.75
N HIS A 234 6.28 14.74 -35.03
CA HIS A 234 7.63 15.06 -34.60
C HIS A 234 7.70 15.27 -33.09
N TRP A 235 8.78 14.81 -32.48
CA TRP A 235 9.10 15.11 -31.10
C TRP A 235 9.81 16.46 -30.98
N THR A 236 9.27 17.34 -30.16
CA THR A 236 9.84 18.66 -29.87
C THR A 236 10.22 18.72 -28.41
N LEU A 237 11.44 19.14 -28.09
CA LEU A 237 11.86 19.37 -26.72
C LEU A 237 11.06 20.54 -26.14
N ALA A 238 10.27 20.26 -25.11
CA ALA A 238 9.45 21.25 -24.41
C ALA A 238 10.16 21.80 -23.16
N ALA A 239 10.87 20.93 -22.46
CA ALA A 239 11.62 21.31 -21.27
C ALA A 239 12.76 20.32 -20.99
N SER A 240 13.81 20.80 -20.33
CA SER A 240 14.92 19.96 -19.83
C SER A 240 15.55 20.59 -18.62
N GLY A 241 16.25 19.78 -17.84
CA GLY A 241 17.01 20.21 -16.67
C GLY A 241 17.79 19.06 -16.08
N THR A 242 18.55 19.34 -15.04
CA THR A 242 19.36 18.34 -14.35
C THR A 242 18.80 18.07 -12.96
N ALA A 243 18.70 16.80 -12.61
CA ALA A 243 18.33 16.37 -11.25
C ALA A 243 19.02 15.03 -10.96
N ALA A 244 19.69 14.94 -9.83
CA ALA A 244 20.34 13.70 -9.43
C ALA A 244 19.33 12.67 -8.89
N ILE A 245 18.23 13.13 -8.28
CA ILE A 245 17.20 12.30 -7.61
C ILE A 245 15.79 12.82 -7.94
N ASP A 246 15.48 14.07 -7.57
CA ASP A 246 14.13 14.61 -7.61
C ASP A 246 13.73 15.07 -9.02
N THR A 247 13.52 14.11 -9.93
CA THR A 247 13.10 14.39 -11.30
C THR A 247 11.64 14.84 -11.37
N PRO A 248 11.25 15.67 -12.35
CA PRO A 248 9.84 15.99 -12.60
C PRO A 248 9.02 14.75 -12.93
N ARG A 249 7.71 14.82 -12.65
CA ARG A 249 6.76 13.76 -13.00
C ARG A 249 5.59 14.33 -13.79
N MET A 250 5.24 13.70 -14.88
CA MET A 250 4.00 13.96 -15.59
C MET A 250 2.84 13.39 -14.76
N LEU A 251 1.81 14.21 -14.50
CA LEU A 251 0.71 13.82 -13.64
C LEU A 251 -0.58 13.51 -14.40
N GLY A 252 -0.80 14.11 -15.58
CA GLY A 252 -2.04 14.03 -16.35
C GLY A 252 -2.33 15.35 -17.04
N PHE A 253 -3.54 15.52 -17.55
CA PHE A 253 -3.91 16.71 -18.31
C PHE A 253 -4.77 17.68 -17.49
N SER A 254 -4.71 18.98 -17.84
CA SER A 254 -5.64 19.98 -17.31
C SER A 254 -7.09 19.64 -17.66
N ALA A 255 -8.06 20.24 -16.95
CA ALA A 255 -9.48 19.95 -17.14
C ALA A 255 -9.98 20.20 -18.57
N ASP A 256 -9.37 21.12 -19.31
CA ASP A 256 -9.65 21.40 -20.73
C ASP A 256 -8.80 20.55 -21.70
N GLY A 257 -7.87 19.73 -21.19
CA GLY A 257 -6.95 18.93 -22.00
C GLY A 257 -5.85 19.74 -22.71
N ALA A 258 -5.76 21.05 -22.51
CA ALA A 258 -4.85 21.92 -23.25
C ALA A 258 -3.41 21.92 -22.71
N ALA A 259 -3.22 21.52 -21.47
CA ALA A 259 -1.92 21.49 -20.83
C ALA A 259 -1.64 20.14 -20.16
N LEU A 260 -0.38 19.74 -20.16
CA LEU A 260 0.16 18.66 -19.32
C LEU A 260 0.53 19.22 -17.95
N ILE A 261 0.05 18.62 -16.90
CA ILE A 261 0.42 19.00 -15.54
C ILE A 261 1.66 18.22 -15.11
N VAL A 262 2.70 18.95 -14.76
CA VAL A 262 3.98 18.39 -14.34
C VAL A 262 4.26 18.78 -12.89
N ARG A 263 4.61 17.80 -12.06
CA ARG A 263 5.05 18.01 -10.68
C ARG A 263 6.56 18.18 -10.66
N PHE A 264 7.01 19.27 -10.06
CA PHE A 264 8.40 19.50 -9.66
C PHE A 264 8.53 19.38 -8.14
N THR A 265 9.74 19.12 -7.65
CA THR A 265 10.08 19.25 -6.25
C THR A 265 10.85 20.55 -6.08
N GLU A 266 10.30 21.51 -5.35
CA GLU A 266 10.92 22.80 -5.07
C GLU A 266 10.95 23.01 -3.55
N ASN A 267 12.13 23.16 -2.97
CA ASN A 267 12.34 23.30 -1.51
C ASN A 267 11.69 22.16 -0.69
N GLY A 268 11.73 20.93 -1.19
CA GLY A 268 11.10 19.77 -0.54
C GLY A 268 9.63 19.57 -0.89
N ASP A 269 8.94 20.59 -1.38
CA ASP A 269 7.51 20.54 -1.69
C ASP A 269 7.23 20.21 -3.16
N GLY A 270 6.10 19.52 -3.40
CA GLY A 270 5.61 19.26 -4.74
C GLY A 270 4.89 20.46 -5.35
N VAL A 271 5.44 21.03 -6.42
CA VAL A 271 4.85 22.16 -7.15
C VAL A 271 4.31 21.67 -8.50
N TRP A 272 3.04 21.93 -8.77
CA TRP A 272 2.39 21.55 -10.02
C TRP A 272 2.38 22.72 -11.00
N LYS A 273 2.94 22.51 -12.19
CA LYS A 273 2.99 23.52 -13.26
C LYS A 273 2.35 22.98 -14.54
N PRO A 274 1.46 23.75 -15.17
CA PRO A 274 0.91 23.37 -16.47
C PRO A 274 1.91 23.70 -17.59
N LEU A 275 2.19 22.72 -18.44
CA LEU A 275 2.92 22.86 -19.70
C LEU A 275 1.91 22.91 -20.84
N ASN A 276 1.75 24.05 -21.52
CA ASN A 276 0.84 24.18 -22.64
C ASN A 276 1.33 23.34 -23.83
N LEU A 277 0.49 22.43 -24.32
CA LEU A 277 0.86 21.49 -25.38
C LEU A 277 0.92 22.14 -26.77
N LYS A 278 0.34 23.34 -26.95
CA LYS A 278 0.31 24.03 -28.24
C LYS A 278 1.63 24.74 -28.55
N ASP A 279 2.22 25.39 -27.55
CA ASP A 279 3.38 26.28 -27.72
C ASP A 279 4.56 25.99 -26.77
N ASN A 280 4.42 24.96 -25.94
CA ASN A 280 5.41 24.53 -24.94
C ASN A 280 5.76 25.60 -23.90
N THR A 281 4.82 26.51 -23.62
CA THR A 281 5.00 27.52 -22.56
C THR A 281 4.51 27.00 -21.21
N TRP A 282 5.21 27.42 -20.15
CA TRP A 282 4.81 27.12 -18.79
C TRP A 282 3.80 28.14 -18.27
N GLY A 283 2.71 27.65 -17.70
CA GLY A 283 1.78 28.48 -16.92
C GLY A 283 2.27 28.71 -15.49
N ALA A 284 1.52 29.54 -14.77
CA ALA A 284 1.78 29.77 -13.36
C ALA A 284 1.59 28.46 -12.55
N PRO A 285 2.33 28.28 -11.44
CA PRO A 285 2.08 27.17 -10.54
C PRO A 285 0.62 27.10 -10.08
N LEU A 286 0.08 25.90 -10.02
CA LEU A 286 -1.29 25.68 -9.56
C LEU A 286 -1.33 25.73 -8.03
N GLU A 287 -1.90 26.78 -7.46
CA GLU A 287 -2.02 26.95 -6.00
C GLU A 287 -2.74 25.75 -5.34
N LYS A 288 -3.76 25.22 -5.98
CA LYS A 288 -4.49 24.04 -5.48
C LYS A 288 -3.66 22.76 -5.55
N GLY A 289 -2.63 22.71 -6.39
CA GLY A 289 -1.79 21.52 -6.60
C GLY A 289 -0.65 21.36 -5.61
N ALA A 290 -0.20 22.43 -4.98
CA ALA A 290 1.01 22.45 -4.14
C ALA A 290 0.95 21.53 -2.90
N ALA A 291 -0.23 21.11 -2.46
CA ALA A 291 -0.41 20.28 -1.27
C ALA A 291 -0.89 18.85 -1.58
N PHE A 292 -1.01 18.47 -2.86
CA PHE A 292 -1.50 17.13 -3.19
C PHE A 292 -0.38 16.09 -3.25
N SER A 293 -0.60 14.97 -2.58
CA SER A 293 0.26 13.78 -2.64
C SER A 293 -0.04 12.88 -3.85
N ARG A 294 -1.28 12.88 -4.33
CA ARG A 294 -1.78 12.09 -5.46
C ARG A 294 -2.79 12.88 -6.29
N VAL A 295 -2.89 12.56 -7.57
CA VAL A 295 -3.94 13.06 -8.47
C VAL A 295 -5.15 12.13 -8.46
N ILE A 296 -6.31 12.69 -8.79
CA ILE A 296 -7.50 11.94 -9.17
C ILE A 296 -7.76 12.26 -10.65
N GLU A 297 -7.67 11.24 -11.48
CA GLU A 297 -7.85 11.36 -12.94
C GLU A 297 -9.19 10.80 -13.38
N GLU A 298 -9.77 11.41 -14.39
CA GLU A 298 -10.86 10.81 -15.14
C GLU A 298 -10.29 9.72 -16.06
N ARG A 299 -10.78 8.51 -15.89
CA ARG A 299 -10.24 7.31 -16.53
C ARG A 299 -10.17 7.40 -18.07
N LYS A 300 -11.22 7.92 -18.72
CA LYS A 300 -11.32 7.96 -20.19
C LYS A 300 -10.48 9.04 -20.84
N SER A 301 -10.24 10.15 -20.18
CA SER A 301 -9.55 11.31 -20.75
C SER A 301 -8.13 11.51 -20.22
N GLY A 302 -7.83 11.02 -19.01
CA GLY A 302 -6.59 11.33 -18.28
C GLY A 302 -6.54 12.77 -17.78
N ARG A 303 -7.70 13.44 -17.69
CA ARG A 303 -7.80 14.79 -17.14
C ARG A 303 -7.79 14.71 -15.62
N ILE A 304 -7.05 15.59 -15.00
CA ILE A 304 -7.01 15.70 -13.55
C ILE A 304 -8.28 16.40 -13.08
N ILE A 305 -9.13 15.69 -12.35
CA ILE A 305 -10.39 16.19 -11.79
C ILE A 305 -10.31 16.52 -10.31
N GLY A 306 -9.18 16.20 -9.68
CA GLY A 306 -8.95 16.47 -8.27
C GLY A 306 -7.61 15.94 -7.78
N GLY A 307 -7.45 15.90 -6.47
CA GLY A 307 -6.27 15.33 -5.83
C GLY A 307 -6.51 14.97 -4.38
N ILE A 308 -5.56 14.24 -3.82
CA ILE A 308 -5.58 13.82 -2.42
C ILE A 308 -4.53 14.61 -1.68
N ARG A 309 -4.93 15.38 -0.67
CA ARG A 309 -4.04 16.09 0.26
C ARG A 309 -3.70 15.21 1.44
N GLY A 310 -2.55 15.50 2.03
CA GLY A 310 -2.09 14.82 3.23
C GLY A 310 -1.52 13.44 2.93
N VAL A 311 -1.17 12.74 3.98
CA VAL A 311 -0.63 11.39 3.98
C VAL A 311 -1.71 10.39 4.41
N ARG A 312 -1.42 9.10 4.32
CA ARG A 312 -2.38 8.02 4.60
C ARG A 312 -3.21 8.19 5.87
N SER A 313 -2.67 8.83 6.90
CA SER A 313 -3.38 9.05 8.17
C SER A 313 -4.42 10.16 8.12
N ASN A 314 -4.34 11.06 7.14
CA ASN A 314 -5.24 12.21 7.00
C ASN A 314 -5.48 12.55 5.53
N HIS A 315 -5.96 11.60 4.76
CA HIS A 315 -6.30 11.81 3.36
C HIS A 315 -7.51 12.72 3.23
N GLN A 316 -7.34 13.82 2.51
CA GLN A 316 -8.42 14.71 2.10
C GLN A 316 -8.57 14.67 0.59
N TYR A 317 -9.68 14.15 0.12
CA TYR A 317 -10.03 14.21 -1.29
C TYR A 317 -10.58 15.58 -1.64
N VAL A 318 -10.03 16.19 -2.67
CA VAL A 318 -10.46 17.49 -3.17
C VAL A 318 -10.76 17.33 -4.65
N PHE A 319 -12.02 17.46 -5.03
CA PHE A 319 -12.45 17.49 -6.41
C PHE A 319 -12.51 18.93 -6.89
N PHE A 320 -12.16 19.18 -8.15
CA PHE A 320 -12.17 20.53 -8.71
C PHE A 320 -13.59 20.96 -9.14
N ASP A 321 -14.42 19.98 -9.48
CA ASP A 321 -15.84 20.17 -9.71
C ASP A 321 -16.60 20.26 -8.38
N ASN A 322 -17.46 21.29 -8.25
CA ASN A 322 -18.17 21.56 -7.01
C ASN A 322 -19.25 20.51 -6.70
N GLU A 323 -19.85 19.90 -7.71
CA GLU A 323 -20.86 18.86 -7.55
C GLU A 323 -20.21 17.57 -7.06
N LEU A 324 -19.09 17.16 -7.69
CA LEU A 324 -18.29 16.03 -7.22
C LEU A 324 -17.80 16.23 -5.79
N GLN A 325 -17.36 17.45 -5.43
CA GLN A 325 -16.94 17.75 -4.06
C GLN A 325 -18.11 17.63 -3.09
N ALA A 326 -19.29 18.17 -3.42
CA ALA A 326 -20.47 18.08 -2.56
C ALA A 326 -20.91 16.63 -2.33
N HIS A 327 -20.80 15.79 -3.34
CA HIS A 327 -21.05 14.34 -3.23
C HIS A 327 -20.04 13.65 -2.32
N TRP A 328 -18.75 13.97 -2.47
CA TRP A 328 -17.72 13.43 -1.58
C TRP A 328 -17.95 13.84 -0.11
N ASP A 329 -18.31 15.10 0.12
CA ASP A 329 -18.65 15.59 1.46
C ASP A 329 -19.89 14.88 2.04
N ALA A 330 -20.84 14.46 1.19
CA ALA A 330 -21.97 13.66 1.63
C ALA A 330 -21.54 12.22 2.04
N ILE A 331 -20.59 11.62 1.33
CA ILE A 331 -20.00 10.34 1.71
C ILE A 331 -19.34 10.44 3.08
N LEU A 332 -18.53 11.47 3.33
CA LEU A 332 -17.87 11.67 4.63
C LEU A 332 -18.90 11.81 5.77
N ARG A 333 -20.04 12.47 5.53
CA ARG A 333 -21.13 12.56 6.51
C ARG A 333 -21.84 11.23 6.77
N ALA A 334 -21.85 10.32 5.78
CA ALA A 334 -22.46 8.98 5.94
C ALA A 334 -21.60 8.05 6.81
N PHE A 335 -20.30 8.32 6.91
CA PHE A 335 -19.34 7.53 7.69
C PHE A 335 -18.56 8.43 8.67
N PRO A 336 -19.22 8.97 9.71
CA PRO A 336 -18.56 9.86 10.65
C PRO A 336 -17.47 9.11 11.44
N ASP A 337 -16.35 9.76 11.66
CA ASP A 337 -15.19 9.23 12.40
C ASP A 337 -14.50 8.01 11.77
N GLU A 338 -14.84 7.67 10.51
CA GLU A 338 -14.22 6.59 9.76
C GLU A 338 -13.24 7.17 8.71
N ARG A 339 -12.16 6.44 8.44
CA ARG A 339 -11.28 6.78 7.32
C ARG A 339 -11.84 6.16 6.03
N ILE A 340 -12.03 7.01 5.03
CA ILE A 340 -12.62 6.61 3.74
C ILE A 340 -11.57 6.70 2.66
N GLU A 341 -11.45 5.67 1.84
CA GLU A 341 -10.67 5.69 0.61
C GLU A 341 -11.57 5.36 -0.59
N LEU A 342 -11.44 6.14 -1.66
CA LEU A 342 -12.07 5.83 -2.95
C LEU A 342 -11.33 4.64 -3.58
N GLU A 343 -12.02 3.53 -3.77
CA GLU A 343 -11.46 2.34 -4.40
C GLU A 343 -11.73 2.31 -5.91
N SER A 344 -12.95 2.61 -6.30
CA SER A 344 -13.39 2.57 -7.70
C SER A 344 -14.64 3.42 -7.90
N SER A 345 -14.86 3.90 -9.13
CA SER A 345 -16.06 4.66 -9.51
C SER A 345 -16.60 4.21 -10.85
N SER A 346 -17.93 4.40 -11.08
CA SER A 346 -18.49 4.47 -12.42
C SER A 346 -17.91 5.67 -13.18
N ASP A 347 -17.99 5.68 -14.51
CA ASP A 347 -17.44 6.75 -15.32
C ASP A 347 -18.09 8.11 -15.03
N ASP A 348 -19.37 8.13 -14.65
CA ASP A 348 -20.15 9.33 -14.29
C ASP A 348 -20.05 9.67 -12.79
N TYR A 349 -19.27 8.90 -12.02
CA TYR A 349 -19.16 9.03 -10.56
C TYR A 349 -20.49 8.88 -9.79
N SER A 350 -21.58 8.46 -10.43
CA SER A 350 -22.86 8.26 -9.76
C SER A 350 -22.85 7.13 -8.74
N ARG A 351 -21.92 6.20 -8.90
CA ARG A 351 -21.67 5.09 -7.97
C ARG A 351 -20.19 4.95 -7.68
N VAL A 352 -19.87 4.88 -6.41
CA VAL A 352 -18.48 4.75 -5.98
C VAL A 352 -18.34 3.59 -4.98
N VAL A 353 -17.28 2.82 -5.14
CA VAL A 353 -16.86 1.81 -4.17
C VAL A 353 -15.84 2.43 -3.23
N LEU A 354 -16.07 2.27 -1.96
CA LEU A 354 -15.29 2.83 -0.88
C LEU A 354 -14.63 1.71 -0.06
N LYS A 355 -13.42 1.95 0.38
CA LYS A 355 -12.83 1.29 1.55
C LYS A 355 -13.12 2.13 2.77
N VAL A 356 -13.71 1.53 3.77
CA VAL A 356 -14.04 2.17 5.05
C VAL A 356 -13.23 1.49 6.14
N PHE A 357 -12.50 2.27 6.90
CA PHE A 357 -11.66 1.79 8.00
C PHE A 357 -12.05 2.49 9.28
N GLY A 358 -12.44 1.73 10.28
CA GLY A 358 -12.81 2.32 11.56
C GLY A 358 -12.86 1.36 12.72
N ALA A 359 -13.10 1.93 13.89
CA ALA A 359 -13.14 1.19 15.14
C ALA A 359 -14.35 0.26 15.24
N ARG A 360 -15.46 0.58 14.54
CA ARG A 360 -16.71 -0.20 14.60
C ARG A 360 -16.73 -1.34 13.61
N ASP A 361 -16.42 -1.01 12.34
CA ASP A 361 -16.62 -1.92 11.22
C ASP A 361 -15.33 -2.63 10.80
N GLY A 362 -14.19 -2.21 11.33
CA GLY A 362 -12.88 -2.72 10.95
C GLY A 362 -12.53 -2.26 9.53
N TYR A 363 -12.37 -3.21 8.60
CA TYR A 363 -12.11 -2.94 7.20
C TYR A 363 -13.26 -3.51 6.36
N VAL A 364 -14.08 -2.63 5.79
CA VAL A 364 -15.22 -3.02 4.95
C VAL A 364 -15.16 -2.33 3.59
N TYR A 365 -15.83 -2.94 2.62
CA TYR A 365 -16.14 -2.30 1.34
C TYR A 365 -17.58 -1.83 1.36
N ALA A 366 -17.84 -0.61 0.90
CA ALA A 366 -19.14 -0.02 0.76
C ALA A 366 -19.37 0.51 -0.66
N LEU A 367 -20.60 0.44 -1.13
CA LEU A 367 -21.06 1.12 -2.35
C LEU A 367 -21.86 2.34 -1.92
N TYR A 368 -21.54 3.50 -2.43
CA TYR A 368 -22.36 4.70 -2.32
C TYR A 368 -23.01 5.00 -3.67
N ASP A 369 -24.34 5.11 -3.68
CA ASP A 369 -25.15 5.50 -4.84
C ASP A 369 -25.66 6.93 -4.61
N TRP A 370 -25.26 7.86 -5.49
CA TRP A 370 -25.59 9.28 -5.35
C TRP A 370 -27.04 9.59 -5.58
N TYR A 371 -27.66 8.93 -6.55
CA TYR A 371 -29.08 9.16 -6.83
C TYR A 371 -29.99 8.65 -5.72
N ALA A 372 -29.59 7.56 -5.08
CA ALA A 372 -30.28 7.01 -3.95
C ALA A 372 -29.91 7.66 -2.60
N HIS A 373 -28.83 8.47 -2.56
CA HIS A 373 -28.23 9.02 -1.33
C HIS A 373 -28.00 7.95 -0.26
N HIS A 374 -27.56 6.78 -0.67
CA HIS A 374 -27.49 5.60 0.19
C HIS A 374 -26.15 4.88 0.07
N ALA A 375 -25.63 4.47 1.24
CA ALA A 375 -24.47 3.60 1.34
C ALA A 375 -24.89 2.18 1.68
N THR A 376 -24.38 1.19 0.93
CA THR A 376 -24.60 -0.23 1.18
C THR A 376 -23.27 -0.91 1.48
N ILE A 377 -23.16 -1.62 2.60
CA ILE A 377 -22.00 -2.45 2.91
C ILE A 377 -21.99 -3.67 1.98
N LEU A 378 -20.93 -3.81 1.19
CA LEU A 378 -20.72 -4.92 0.27
C LEU A 378 -20.12 -6.14 0.96
N GLY A 379 -19.31 -5.93 1.98
CA GLY A 379 -18.71 -6.99 2.79
C GLY A 379 -17.49 -6.53 3.57
N ARG A 380 -17.03 -7.40 4.46
CA ARG A 380 -15.80 -7.19 5.25
C ARG A 380 -14.60 -7.77 4.50
N ALA A 381 -13.45 -7.10 4.60
CA ALA A 381 -12.20 -7.64 4.09
C ALA A 381 -11.76 -8.89 4.89
N TYR A 382 -12.13 -8.95 6.18
CA TYR A 382 -11.84 -10.07 7.08
C TYR A 382 -13.13 -10.49 7.78
N ASP A 383 -13.90 -11.39 7.17
CA ASP A 383 -15.22 -11.82 7.66
C ASP A 383 -15.18 -12.44 9.06
N ASP A 384 -14.09 -13.16 9.39
CA ASP A 384 -13.92 -13.87 10.66
C ASP A 384 -13.48 -12.95 11.81
N VAL A 385 -13.21 -11.66 11.53
CA VAL A 385 -12.85 -10.65 12.54
C VAL A 385 -14.07 -9.77 12.83
N ALA A 386 -15.00 -10.30 13.62
CA ALA A 386 -16.27 -9.61 13.92
C ALA A 386 -16.08 -8.33 14.75
N ALA A 387 -15.04 -8.27 15.58
CA ALA A 387 -14.79 -7.17 16.49
C ALA A 387 -13.28 -6.87 16.56
N PRO A 388 -12.78 -5.91 15.76
CA PRO A 388 -11.38 -5.52 15.78
C PRO A 388 -10.99 -4.89 17.13
N ALA A 389 -9.71 -4.99 17.47
CA ALA A 389 -9.13 -4.29 18.61
C ALA A 389 -9.15 -2.78 18.37
N GLU A 390 -9.27 -2.00 19.43
CA GLU A 390 -9.25 -0.54 19.35
C GLU A 390 -7.85 -0.05 18.94
N MET A 391 -7.80 0.80 17.92
CA MET A 391 -6.60 1.51 17.51
C MET A 391 -6.77 2.99 17.82
N ARG A 392 -5.85 3.55 18.61
CA ARG A 392 -5.81 4.96 19.02
C ARG A 392 -4.66 5.67 18.34
N ALA A 393 -4.90 6.85 17.80
CA ALA A 393 -3.83 7.75 17.41
C ALA A 393 -3.13 8.28 18.66
N ILE A 394 -1.82 8.26 18.67
CA ILE A 394 -0.98 8.79 19.75
C ILE A 394 0.12 9.66 19.17
N SER A 395 0.69 10.52 20.01
CA SER A 395 1.92 11.23 19.70
C SER A 395 2.78 11.38 20.96
N TYR A 396 4.08 11.34 20.80
CA TYR A 396 5.03 11.44 21.91
C TYR A 396 6.29 12.22 21.49
N PRO A 397 6.96 12.89 22.43
CA PRO A 397 8.21 13.59 22.12
C PRO A 397 9.36 12.59 22.00
N ALA A 398 10.15 12.69 20.94
CA ALA A 398 11.48 12.11 20.86
C ALA A 398 12.43 12.83 21.81
N ALA A 399 13.59 12.22 22.11
CA ALA A 399 14.58 12.78 23.01
C ALA A 399 15.09 14.18 22.60
N ASP A 400 15.03 14.53 21.32
CA ASP A 400 15.40 15.84 20.77
C ASP A 400 14.21 16.79 20.60
N GLY A 401 13.02 16.40 21.09
CA GLY A 401 11.82 17.25 21.08
C GLY A 401 10.96 17.14 19.83
N LEU A 402 11.36 16.37 18.81
CA LEU A 402 10.50 16.09 17.65
C LEU A 402 9.27 15.29 18.11
N ILE A 403 8.08 15.73 17.71
CA ILE A 403 6.86 14.99 18.02
C ILE A 403 6.67 13.86 17.03
N ILE A 404 6.66 12.63 17.53
CA ILE A 404 6.51 11.40 16.75
C ILE A 404 5.03 10.98 16.81
N PRO A 405 4.29 11.04 15.69
CA PRO A 405 2.94 10.50 15.62
C PRO A 405 2.98 8.98 15.47
N GLY A 406 1.93 8.30 15.88
CA GLY A 406 1.82 6.85 15.72
C GLY A 406 0.44 6.33 16.13
N PHE A 407 0.32 5.02 16.15
CA PHE A 407 -0.92 4.33 16.51
C PHE A 407 -0.63 3.28 17.58
N LEU A 408 -1.55 3.16 18.54
CA LEU A 408 -1.53 2.16 19.60
C LEU A 408 -2.78 1.28 19.47
N THR A 409 -2.57 0.00 19.14
CA THR A 409 -3.63 -1.01 19.14
C THR A 409 -3.61 -1.75 20.46
N LEU A 410 -4.76 -1.78 21.15
CA LEU A 410 -4.87 -2.34 22.51
C LEU A 410 -5.63 -3.66 22.52
N PRO A 411 -5.19 -4.65 23.31
CA PRO A 411 -5.89 -5.92 23.44
C PRO A 411 -7.26 -5.72 24.11
N ARG A 412 -8.25 -6.46 23.66
CA ARG A 412 -9.62 -6.34 24.18
C ARG A 412 -9.81 -7.09 25.49
N GLY A 413 -10.65 -6.54 26.37
CA GLY A 413 -11.12 -7.23 27.58
C GLY A 413 -10.07 -7.39 28.66
N VAL A 414 -8.94 -6.70 28.56
CA VAL A 414 -7.88 -6.69 29.57
C VAL A 414 -7.69 -5.28 30.12
N SER A 415 -7.07 -5.19 31.32
CA SER A 415 -6.71 -3.88 31.89
C SER A 415 -5.62 -3.22 31.03
N GLU A 416 -5.77 -1.93 30.76
CA GLU A 416 -4.79 -1.12 30.04
C GLU A 416 -3.64 -0.68 30.98
N LYS A 417 -3.09 -1.62 31.71
CA LYS A 417 -2.02 -1.38 32.67
C LYS A 417 -0.99 -2.49 32.61
N ASP A 418 0.28 -2.10 32.62
CA ASP A 418 1.42 -3.02 32.63
C ASP A 418 1.34 -4.09 31.52
N LEU A 419 0.84 -3.72 30.33
CA LEU A 419 0.68 -4.62 29.19
C LEU A 419 2.04 -5.02 28.59
N PRO A 420 2.17 -6.22 28.02
CA PRO A 420 3.29 -6.56 27.16
C PRO A 420 3.18 -5.77 25.84
N LEU A 421 4.28 -5.17 25.41
CA LEU A 421 4.33 -4.33 24.22
C LEU A 421 5.04 -5.01 23.06
N ILE A 422 4.48 -4.83 21.86
CA ILE A 422 5.16 -5.03 20.59
C ILE A 422 5.35 -3.66 19.92
N VAL A 423 6.58 -3.26 19.68
CA VAL A 423 6.90 -2.12 18.81
C VAL A 423 6.95 -2.64 17.39
N MET A 424 6.11 -2.10 16.51
CA MET A 424 5.94 -2.57 15.14
C MET A 424 6.21 -1.45 14.14
N PRO A 425 7.49 -1.11 13.85
CA PRO A 425 7.85 -0.12 12.86
C PRO A 425 7.49 -0.60 11.46
N HIS A 426 6.91 0.30 10.65
CA HIS A 426 6.57 0.02 9.26
C HIS A 426 7.78 -0.14 8.35
N GLY A 427 7.57 -0.72 7.18
CA GLY A 427 8.56 -0.79 6.09
C GLY A 427 8.73 0.56 5.36
N GLY A 428 9.54 0.57 4.35
CA GLY A 428 9.83 1.75 3.55
C GLY A 428 11.32 2.09 3.58
N PRO A 429 11.80 3.10 4.34
CA PRO A 429 11.17 3.85 5.43
C PRO A 429 10.24 5.01 4.99
N ALA A 430 10.34 5.50 3.74
CA ALA A 430 9.45 6.52 3.19
C ALA A 430 8.02 5.98 3.00
N ALA A 431 7.38 5.62 4.09
CA ALA A 431 6.00 5.19 4.21
C ALA A 431 5.39 5.77 5.50
N ALA A 432 4.14 5.48 5.79
CA ALA A 432 3.53 5.79 7.07
C ALA A 432 2.39 4.81 7.37
N ASP A 433 2.25 4.45 8.64
CA ASP A 433 1.05 3.79 9.13
C ASP A 433 -0.10 4.80 9.21
N SER A 434 -1.32 4.29 9.18
CA SER A 434 -2.54 5.10 9.20
C SER A 434 -3.57 4.48 10.13
N GLN A 435 -4.46 5.32 10.64
CA GLN A 435 -5.60 4.83 11.42
C GLN A 435 -6.42 3.84 10.59
N GLY A 436 -6.81 2.73 11.21
CA GLY A 436 -7.63 1.72 10.56
C GLY A 436 -7.28 0.30 10.95
N PHE A 437 -7.71 -0.65 10.15
CA PHE A 437 -7.48 -2.06 10.39
C PHE A 437 -6.14 -2.50 9.78
N ASP A 438 -5.15 -2.74 10.62
CA ASP A 438 -3.93 -3.45 10.24
C ASP A 438 -4.00 -4.90 10.72
N TRP A 439 -4.02 -5.85 9.78
CA TRP A 439 -4.23 -7.26 10.10
C TRP A 439 -3.17 -7.84 11.05
N TRP A 440 -1.93 -7.36 10.97
CA TRP A 440 -0.83 -7.87 11.80
C TRP A 440 -0.90 -7.30 13.22
N ALA A 441 -1.09 -5.98 13.35
CA ALA A 441 -1.34 -5.35 14.65
C ALA A 441 -2.58 -5.93 15.34
N GLN A 442 -3.67 -6.14 14.59
CA GLN A 442 -4.89 -6.76 15.09
C GLN A 442 -4.68 -8.20 15.56
N ALA A 443 -3.91 -8.99 14.81
CA ALA A 443 -3.56 -10.34 15.21
C ALA A 443 -2.77 -10.37 16.52
N LEU A 444 -1.77 -9.50 16.67
CA LEU A 444 -0.97 -9.41 17.88
C LEU A 444 -1.78 -8.91 19.07
N ALA A 445 -2.66 -7.93 18.87
CA ALA A 445 -3.56 -7.44 19.91
C ALA A 445 -4.56 -8.53 20.35
N ALA A 446 -5.09 -9.33 19.41
CA ALA A 446 -5.93 -10.48 19.73
C ALA A 446 -5.20 -11.57 20.55
N GLN A 447 -3.87 -11.57 20.54
CA GLN A 447 -3.04 -12.46 21.38
C GLN A 447 -2.64 -11.84 22.73
N GLY A 448 -3.16 -10.64 23.07
CA GLY A 448 -2.97 -10.00 24.37
C GLY A 448 -1.83 -8.97 24.44
N TYR A 449 -1.29 -8.53 23.30
CA TYR A 449 -0.24 -7.51 23.24
C TYR A 449 -0.81 -6.12 22.99
N ALA A 450 -0.28 -5.10 23.64
CA ALA A 450 -0.34 -3.73 23.12
C ALA A 450 0.62 -3.65 21.91
N VAL A 451 0.19 -2.99 20.83
CA VAL A 451 1.01 -2.85 19.61
C VAL A 451 1.18 -1.38 19.30
N LEU A 452 2.42 -0.90 19.33
CA LEU A 452 2.80 0.46 18.96
C LEU A 452 3.31 0.48 17.52
N GLN A 453 2.64 1.23 16.66
CA GLN A 453 3.03 1.51 15.28
C GLN A 453 3.49 2.97 15.17
N PRO A 454 4.79 3.26 15.37
CA PRO A 454 5.31 4.63 15.33
C PRO A 454 5.55 5.06 13.88
N ASN A 455 5.09 6.25 13.50
CA ASN A 455 5.57 6.94 12.32
C ASN A 455 6.82 7.74 12.71
N PHE A 456 7.96 7.04 12.76
CA PHE A 456 9.26 7.59 13.13
C PHE A 456 9.73 8.62 12.07
N ARG A 457 10.68 9.53 12.42
CA ARG A 457 11.24 10.46 11.42
C ARG A 457 11.69 9.73 10.16
N GLY A 458 11.48 10.31 8.99
CA GLY A 458 11.65 9.64 7.71
C GLY A 458 10.35 9.01 7.18
N SER A 459 9.28 8.95 8.00
CA SER A 459 7.96 8.57 7.51
C SER A 459 7.34 9.68 6.66
N THR A 460 6.44 9.31 5.74
CA THR A 460 5.76 10.26 4.85
C THR A 460 4.59 11.00 5.55
N VAL A 461 4.86 11.58 6.73
CA VAL A 461 3.90 12.43 7.46
C VAL A 461 3.73 13.77 6.75
N ASP A 462 4.84 14.40 6.44
CA ASP A 462 4.99 15.55 5.55
C ASP A 462 6.42 15.61 5.00
N SER A 463 6.74 16.58 4.14
CA SER A 463 8.05 16.69 3.49
C SER A 463 9.16 16.91 4.51
N SER A 464 8.95 17.77 5.51
CA SER A 464 9.96 18.08 6.52
C SER A 464 10.23 16.90 7.46
N PHE A 465 9.20 16.13 7.76
CA PHE A 465 9.30 14.94 8.59
C PHE A 465 10.01 13.80 7.84
N LEU A 466 9.75 13.66 6.54
CA LEU A 466 10.47 12.74 5.67
C LEU A 466 11.96 13.09 5.62
N GLU A 467 12.30 14.35 5.39
CA GLU A 467 13.68 14.84 5.31
C GLU A 467 14.44 14.70 6.63
N ALA A 468 13.75 14.83 7.77
CA ALA A 468 14.32 14.61 9.10
C ALA A 468 14.86 13.17 9.30
N GLY A 469 14.47 12.23 8.44
CA GLY A 469 14.97 10.85 8.45
C GLY A 469 16.19 10.61 7.58
N PHE A 470 16.57 11.56 6.72
CA PHE A 470 17.75 11.38 5.84
C PHE A 470 19.04 11.29 6.65
N GLY A 471 19.79 10.21 6.43
CA GLY A 471 21.00 9.93 7.18
C GLY A 471 20.84 9.44 8.62
N GLU A 472 19.61 9.14 9.03
CA GLU A 472 19.29 8.76 10.41
C GLU A 472 19.00 7.26 10.62
N TRP A 473 19.33 6.41 9.64
CA TRP A 473 19.24 4.96 9.78
C TRP A 473 20.10 4.46 10.95
N GLY A 474 19.53 3.60 11.82
CA GLY A 474 20.21 3.10 13.01
C GLY A 474 20.52 4.15 14.08
N ARG A 475 20.15 5.40 13.84
CA ARG A 475 20.38 6.57 14.69
C ARG A 475 19.06 7.09 15.28
N LYS A 476 18.67 8.33 14.94
CA LYS A 476 17.44 8.94 15.51
C LYS A 476 16.17 8.23 15.04
N MET A 477 16.12 7.70 13.82
CA MET A 477 15.00 6.85 13.39
C MET A 477 14.81 5.65 14.33
N GLN A 478 15.90 5.10 14.88
CA GLN A 478 15.85 3.99 15.82
C GLN A 478 15.51 4.46 17.24
N THR A 479 16.05 5.61 17.68
CA THR A 479 15.72 6.14 19.00
C THR A 479 14.29 6.64 19.13
N ASP A 480 13.68 7.13 18.06
CA ASP A 480 12.25 7.47 18.03
C ASP A 480 11.37 6.28 18.48
N LEU A 481 11.72 5.06 18.06
CA LEU A 481 10.99 3.84 18.47
C LEU A 481 11.10 3.58 19.98
N SER A 482 12.31 3.74 20.54
CA SER A 482 12.58 3.55 21.98
C SER A 482 11.96 4.66 22.83
N ASP A 483 11.84 5.88 22.28
CA ASP A 483 11.16 6.99 22.95
C ASP A 483 9.68 6.68 23.15
N GLY A 484 9.04 6.03 22.17
CA GLY A 484 7.67 5.51 22.29
C GLY A 484 7.51 4.49 23.42
N VAL A 485 8.49 3.60 23.58
CA VAL A 485 8.51 2.65 24.72
C VAL A 485 8.58 3.40 26.04
N ARG A 486 9.50 4.37 26.18
CA ARG A 486 9.66 5.18 27.40
C ARG A 486 8.38 5.96 27.73
N TYR A 487 7.77 6.56 26.70
CA TYR A 487 6.52 7.30 26.85
C TYR A 487 5.39 6.40 27.39
N LEU A 488 5.12 5.25 26.75
CA LEU A 488 4.05 4.34 27.16
C LEU A 488 4.29 3.73 28.55
N ALA A 489 5.56 3.49 28.92
CA ALA A 489 5.92 3.03 30.27
C ALA A 489 5.69 4.12 31.33
N HIS A 490 5.99 5.39 31.00
CA HIS A 490 5.71 6.54 31.88
C HIS A 490 4.21 6.72 32.11
N GLU A 491 3.38 6.52 31.08
CA GLU A 491 1.91 6.55 31.18
C GLU A 491 1.35 5.32 31.95
N GLY A 492 2.18 4.34 32.32
CA GLY A 492 1.76 3.13 33.03
C GLY A 492 0.96 2.13 32.19
N LEU A 493 0.93 2.32 30.88
CA LEU A 493 0.19 1.45 29.95
C LEU A 493 0.90 0.12 29.72
N ILE A 494 2.24 0.12 29.72
CA ILE A 494 3.04 -1.06 29.41
C ILE A 494 4.09 -1.35 30.50
N ASP A 495 4.49 -2.62 30.60
CA ASP A 495 5.65 -3.03 31.37
C ASP A 495 6.93 -2.87 30.51
N PRO A 496 7.86 -1.96 30.85
CA PRO A 496 9.09 -1.75 30.07
C PRO A 496 10.03 -2.96 30.04
N LYS A 497 9.81 -3.98 30.88
CA LYS A 497 10.55 -5.25 30.85
C LYS A 497 9.95 -6.27 29.88
N ARG A 498 8.79 -5.97 29.33
CA ARG A 498 8.00 -6.87 28.48
C ARG A 498 7.77 -6.26 27.09
N VAL A 499 8.86 -5.87 26.43
CA VAL A 499 8.84 -5.20 25.13
C VAL A 499 9.61 -6.03 24.11
N CYS A 500 8.97 -6.40 23.00
CA CYS A 500 9.65 -6.93 21.81
C CYS A 500 9.44 -6.02 20.61
N ILE A 501 10.31 -6.14 19.60
CA ILE A 501 10.22 -5.40 18.35
C ILE A 501 9.97 -6.38 17.20
N VAL A 502 9.00 -6.05 16.33
CA VAL A 502 8.56 -6.88 15.21
C VAL A 502 8.39 -5.99 14.01
N GLY A 503 8.99 -6.32 12.86
CA GLY A 503 8.80 -5.51 11.67
C GLY A 503 9.22 -6.21 10.40
N ALA A 504 8.80 -5.65 9.25
CA ALA A 504 9.14 -6.16 7.93
C ALA A 504 9.92 -5.14 7.11
N SER A 505 10.80 -5.63 6.20
CA SER A 505 11.57 -4.76 5.31
C SER A 505 12.46 -3.79 6.09
N TYR A 506 12.29 -2.47 5.92
CA TYR A 506 12.93 -1.49 6.82
C TYR A 506 12.55 -1.73 8.30
N GLY A 507 11.28 -2.06 8.60
CA GLY A 507 10.87 -2.42 9.96
C GLY A 507 11.61 -3.67 10.49
N GLY A 508 11.96 -4.60 9.60
CA GLY A 508 12.81 -5.75 9.91
C GLY A 508 14.27 -5.35 10.19
N TYR A 509 14.81 -4.38 9.46
CA TYR A 509 16.07 -3.72 9.78
C TYR A 509 16.00 -3.07 11.17
N ALA A 510 14.95 -2.29 11.45
CA ALA A 510 14.76 -1.62 12.72
C ALA A 510 14.64 -2.63 13.90
N ALA A 511 14.03 -3.79 13.65
CA ALA A 511 13.98 -4.87 14.64
C ALA A 511 15.39 -5.42 14.96
N LEU A 512 16.21 -5.64 13.94
CA LEU A 512 17.60 -6.06 14.12
C LEU A 512 18.45 -4.96 14.77
N ALA A 513 18.34 -3.71 14.29
CA ALA A 513 19.03 -2.55 14.86
C ALA A 513 18.69 -2.34 16.35
N GLY A 514 17.42 -2.55 16.71
CA GLY A 514 16.95 -2.45 18.09
C GLY A 514 17.67 -3.38 19.06
N VAL A 515 18.03 -4.58 18.63
CA VAL A 515 18.71 -5.57 19.51
C VAL A 515 20.22 -5.62 19.33
N THR A 516 20.75 -5.04 18.25
CA THR A 516 22.19 -4.96 17.99
C THR A 516 22.81 -3.65 18.46
N MET A 517 22.07 -2.51 18.35
CA MET A 517 22.59 -1.16 18.62
C MET A 517 21.96 -0.52 19.87
N GLN A 518 20.79 -1.00 20.34
CA GLN A 518 20.10 -0.47 21.51
C GLN A 518 19.86 -1.56 22.58
N SER A 519 20.92 -1.97 23.25
CA SER A 519 20.82 -3.00 24.29
C SER A 519 19.92 -2.56 25.46
N GLY A 520 19.10 -3.50 25.99
CA GLY A 520 18.30 -3.31 27.20
C GLY A 520 16.91 -2.71 26.99
N VAL A 521 16.52 -2.33 25.76
CA VAL A 521 15.16 -1.86 25.46
C VAL A 521 14.23 -3.04 25.13
N TYR A 522 14.69 -3.95 24.28
CA TYR A 522 13.89 -5.06 23.78
C TYR A 522 14.35 -6.39 24.38
N ARG A 523 13.41 -7.25 24.71
CA ARG A 523 13.69 -8.61 25.19
C ARG A 523 13.62 -9.68 24.10
N CYS A 524 13.11 -9.36 22.91
CA CYS A 524 13.17 -10.21 21.73
C CYS A 524 12.95 -9.39 20.45
N ALA A 525 13.35 -9.94 19.30
CA ALA A 525 13.13 -9.33 17.99
C ALA A 525 12.63 -10.35 16.97
N VAL A 526 11.67 -9.93 16.12
CA VAL A 526 11.22 -10.64 14.93
C VAL A 526 11.49 -9.77 13.72
N SER A 527 12.34 -10.24 12.81
CA SER A 527 12.69 -9.55 11.57
C SER A 527 12.15 -10.33 10.38
N VAL A 528 11.17 -9.76 9.68
CA VAL A 528 10.57 -10.32 8.47
C VAL A 528 11.16 -9.64 7.24
N ALA A 529 11.82 -10.39 6.36
CA ALA A 529 12.46 -9.84 5.15
C ALA A 529 13.31 -8.58 5.44
N GLY A 530 14.01 -8.57 6.60
CA GLY A 530 14.74 -7.40 7.09
C GLY A 530 16.13 -7.27 6.50
N ILE A 531 16.58 -6.03 6.37
CA ILE A 531 17.93 -5.69 5.93
C ILE A 531 18.89 -5.85 7.12
N SER A 532 19.94 -6.63 6.96
CA SER A 532 20.94 -6.87 8.02
C SER A 532 22.33 -6.33 7.69
N ASP A 533 22.67 -6.32 6.40
CA ASP A 533 23.94 -5.86 5.83
C ASP A 533 23.67 -4.80 4.76
N LEU A 534 23.87 -3.55 5.10
CA LEU A 534 23.61 -2.42 4.20
C LEU A 534 24.56 -2.40 2.99
N ARG A 535 25.77 -2.93 3.11
CA ARG A 535 26.71 -3.01 1.99
C ARG A 535 26.22 -3.97 0.91
N ARG A 536 25.71 -5.14 1.33
CA ARG A 536 25.09 -6.14 0.42
C ARG A 536 23.77 -5.63 -0.15
N PHE A 537 22.96 -4.98 0.67
CA PHE A 537 21.71 -4.38 0.22
C PHE A 537 21.94 -3.31 -0.84
N ARG A 538 22.87 -2.38 -0.61
CA ARG A 538 23.24 -1.38 -1.61
C ARG A 538 23.75 -2.02 -2.91
N LYS A 539 24.54 -3.08 -2.82
CA LYS A 539 25.01 -3.83 -4.00
C LYS A 539 23.83 -4.40 -4.79
N SER A 540 22.83 -4.98 -4.13
CA SER A 540 21.67 -5.54 -4.83
C SER A 540 20.83 -4.45 -5.54
N ILE A 541 20.74 -3.23 -5.00
CA ILE A 541 20.09 -2.09 -5.66
C ILE A 541 20.83 -1.76 -6.97
N VAL A 542 22.15 -1.62 -6.91
CA VAL A 542 22.99 -1.29 -8.09
C VAL A 542 22.86 -2.34 -9.20
N GLU A 543 22.71 -3.60 -8.84
CA GLU A 543 22.59 -4.72 -9.80
C GLU A 543 21.19 -4.85 -10.41
N ASN A 544 20.17 -4.34 -9.74
CA ASN A 544 18.76 -4.58 -10.09
C ASN A 544 17.97 -3.33 -10.48
N GLU A 545 18.45 -2.14 -10.13
CA GLU A 545 17.74 -0.88 -10.31
C GLU A 545 18.56 0.15 -11.10
N LEU A 546 17.93 1.30 -11.39
CA LEU A 546 18.60 2.45 -11.99
C LEU A 546 19.50 3.17 -10.98
N HIS A 547 20.52 3.87 -11.46
CA HIS A 547 21.41 4.65 -10.58
C HIS A 547 20.70 5.78 -9.82
N ILE A 548 19.57 6.28 -10.33
CA ILE A 548 18.73 7.24 -9.59
C ILE A 548 18.20 6.63 -8.29
N SER A 549 17.74 5.37 -8.32
CA SER A 549 17.32 4.63 -7.13
C SER A 549 18.46 4.45 -6.14
N GLN A 550 19.66 4.12 -6.64
CA GLN A 550 20.86 4.04 -5.80
C GLN A 550 21.15 5.37 -5.09
N ARG A 551 21.13 6.50 -5.82
CA ARG A 551 21.37 7.82 -5.23
C ARG A 551 20.31 8.20 -4.19
N TYR A 552 19.05 7.83 -4.42
CA TYR A 552 17.97 8.00 -3.43
C TYR A 552 18.25 7.22 -2.14
N TRP A 553 18.64 5.95 -2.26
CA TRP A 553 18.98 5.12 -1.09
C TRP A 553 20.23 5.62 -0.39
N ASP A 554 21.28 6.01 -1.12
CA ASP A 554 22.49 6.58 -0.54
C ASP A 554 22.19 7.86 0.27
N ARG A 555 21.29 8.74 -0.25
CA ARG A 555 20.82 9.93 0.48
C ARG A 555 20.04 9.53 1.75
N PHE A 556 19.13 8.58 1.63
CA PHE A 556 18.28 8.17 2.76
C PHE A 556 19.09 7.48 3.87
N ILE A 557 20.01 6.61 3.49
CA ILE A 557 20.90 5.91 4.45
C ILE A 557 21.93 6.90 5.03
N GLY A 558 22.28 7.96 4.32
CA GLY A 558 23.28 8.97 4.73
C GLY A 558 24.71 8.55 4.41
N ILE A 559 24.92 7.91 3.27
CA ILE A 559 26.24 7.45 2.82
C ILE A 559 26.66 8.13 1.52
N SER A 560 27.95 8.32 1.35
CA SER A 560 28.53 9.00 0.19
C SER A 560 29.08 8.05 -0.88
N SER A 561 29.41 6.82 -0.53
CA SER A 561 30.00 5.83 -1.43
C SER A 561 29.82 4.40 -0.89
N LYS A 562 30.17 3.41 -1.71
CA LYS A 562 30.17 1.99 -1.29
C LYS A 562 31.17 1.67 -0.16
N ASP A 563 32.21 2.48 -0.02
CA ASP A 563 33.30 2.31 0.94
C ASP A 563 33.15 3.24 2.15
N ASP A 564 31.99 3.91 2.27
CA ASP A 564 31.71 4.78 3.40
C ASP A 564 31.73 3.98 4.72
N PRO A 565 32.56 4.39 5.70
CA PRO A 565 32.68 3.68 6.99
C PRO A 565 31.35 3.67 7.78
N GLU A 566 30.48 4.65 7.57
CA GLU A 566 29.18 4.74 8.23
C GLU A 566 28.29 3.55 7.92
N ILE A 567 28.46 2.90 6.75
CA ILE A 567 27.71 1.67 6.40
C ILE A 567 27.89 0.59 7.49
N ALA A 568 29.13 0.40 7.97
CA ALA A 568 29.39 -0.59 9.02
C ALA A 568 28.76 -0.17 10.35
N ALA A 569 28.85 1.12 10.70
CA ALA A 569 28.32 1.65 11.96
C ALA A 569 26.80 1.44 12.12
N ILE A 570 26.06 1.41 11.00
CA ILE A 570 24.61 1.27 10.99
C ILE A 570 24.11 -0.07 10.41
N SER A 571 25.01 -1.02 10.12
CA SER A 571 24.64 -2.38 9.67
C SER A 571 24.48 -3.33 10.86
N PRO A 572 23.29 -3.89 11.11
CA PRO A 572 23.05 -4.83 12.23
C PRO A 572 24.04 -5.99 12.30
N ILE A 573 24.51 -6.50 11.15
CA ILE A 573 25.42 -7.64 11.08
C ILE A 573 26.79 -7.36 11.72
N GLU A 574 27.23 -6.11 11.73
CA GLU A 574 28.51 -5.70 12.34
C GLU A 574 28.45 -5.64 13.87
N HIS A 575 27.23 -5.64 14.42
CA HIS A 575 26.98 -5.46 15.86
C HIS A 575 26.38 -6.72 16.54
N VAL A 576 26.45 -7.89 15.89
CA VAL A 576 25.89 -9.15 16.44
C VAL A 576 26.44 -9.53 17.79
N GLY A 577 27.66 -9.09 18.13
CA GLY A 577 28.29 -9.31 19.43
C GLY A 577 27.46 -8.76 20.61
N SER A 578 26.75 -7.65 20.39
CA SER A 578 25.94 -6.96 21.40
C SER A 578 24.58 -7.62 21.67
N VAL A 579 24.13 -8.54 20.81
CA VAL A 579 22.84 -9.21 20.96
C VAL A 579 22.84 -10.11 22.20
N ASN A 580 21.88 -9.88 23.10
CA ASN A 580 21.74 -10.66 24.34
C ASN A 580 20.30 -11.22 24.50
N VAL A 581 19.50 -11.15 23.47
CA VAL A 581 18.10 -11.57 23.46
C VAL A 581 17.83 -12.47 22.24
N PRO A 582 16.78 -13.31 22.29
CA PRO A 582 16.41 -14.16 21.15
C PRO A 582 15.98 -13.34 19.92
N VAL A 583 16.34 -13.84 18.73
CA VAL A 583 16.01 -13.26 17.45
C VAL A 583 15.35 -14.31 16.56
N LEU A 584 14.20 -13.96 15.96
CA LEU A 584 13.56 -14.73 14.89
C LEU A 584 13.70 -14.00 13.56
N LEU A 585 14.28 -14.68 12.59
CA LEU A 585 14.32 -14.24 11.19
C LEU A 585 13.25 -14.99 10.41
N ILE A 586 12.49 -14.28 9.59
CA ILE A 586 11.48 -14.86 8.68
C ILE A 586 11.69 -14.27 7.30
N HIS A 587 11.77 -15.13 6.23
CA HIS A 587 12.05 -14.60 4.90
C HIS A 587 11.48 -15.48 3.78
N GLY A 588 10.92 -14.83 2.76
CA GLY A 588 10.49 -15.47 1.52
C GLY A 588 11.66 -15.76 0.59
N ARG A 589 11.64 -16.92 -0.08
CA ARG A 589 12.71 -17.30 -1.02
C ARG A 589 12.69 -16.54 -2.33
N ASP A 590 11.50 -16.07 -2.73
CA ASP A 590 11.28 -15.35 -3.98
C ASP A 590 11.28 -13.81 -3.76
N ASP A 591 11.80 -13.35 -2.61
CA ASP A 591 11.91 -11.92 -2.32
C ASP A 591 12.98 -11.27 -3.23
N THR A 592 12.51 -10.35 -4.08
CA THR A 592 13.35 -9.60 -5.03
C THR A 592 13.57 -8.15 -4.60
N VAL A 593 12.95 -7.71 -3.51
CA VAL A 593 13.11 -6.36 -2.93
C VAL A 593 14.24 -6.37 -1.90
N VAL A 594 14.13 -7.25 -0.90
CA VAL A 594 15.20 -7.52 0.05
C VAL A 594 15.66 -8.95 -0.18
N PRO A 595 16.85 -9.18 -0.77
CA PRO A 595 17.28 -10.54 -1.08
C PRO A 595 17.35 -11.45 0.14
N PHE A 596 16.91 -12.71 0.00
CA PHE A 596 16.95 -13.73 1.06
C PHE A 596 18.34 -13.83 1.72
N GLU A 597 19.41 -13.52 0.98
CA GLU A 597 20.79 -13.48 1.49
C GLU A 597 20.92 -12.63 2.76
N GLN A 598 20.11 -11.57 2.93
CA GLN A 598 20.14 -10.72 4.12
C GLN A 598 19.85 -11.51 5.41
N SER A 599 18.86 -12.39 5.39
CA SER A 599 18.57 -13.27 6.54
C SER A 599 19.59 -14.39 6.69
N ASP A 600 20.11 -14.94 5.61
CA ASP A 600 21.09 -16.04 5.63
C ASP A 600 22.44 -15.60 6.24
N VAL A 601 22.95 -14.44 5.83
CA VAL A 601 24.20 -13.90 6.41
C VAL A 601 24.03 -13.50 7.87
N MET A 602 22.86 -12.93 8.25
CA MET A 602 22.57 -12.57 9.63
C MET A 602 22.46 -13.81 10.54
N LEU A 603 21.75 -14.85 10.09
CA LEU A 603 21.67 -16.14 10.79
C LEU A 603 23.07 -16.70 11.06
N SER A 604 23.90 -16.71 10.01
CA SER A 604 25.26 -17.22 10.10
C SER A 604 26.14 -16.40 11.07
N ALA A 605 26.00 -15.08 11.06
CA ALA A 605 26.75 -14.18 11.95
C ALA A 605 26.31 -14.36 13.42
N LEU A 606 25.01 -14.38 13.70
CA LEU A 606 24.48 -14.60 15.05
C LEU A 606 24.87 -15.97 15.61
N LYS A 607 24.77 -17.04 14.79
CA LYS A 607 25.22 -18.39 15.21
C LYS A 607 26.71 -18.44 15.53
N ARG A 608 27.57 -17.83 14.69
CA ARG A 608 29.03 -17.75 14.99
C ARG A 608 29.34 -16.98 16.27
N ALA A 609 28.51 -15.96 16.58
CA ALA A 609 28.62 -15.20 17.82
C ALA A 609 27.99 -15.89 19.05
N GLY A 610 27.47 -17.12 18.89
CA GLY A 610 26.84 -17.89 19.98
C GLY A 610 25.51 -17.31 20.46
N LYS A 611 24.79 -16.57 19.59
CA LYS A 611 23.53 -15.92 19.93
C LYS A 611 22.33 -16.81 19.63
N SER A 612 21.24 -16.63 20.39
CA SER A 612 19.98 -17.35 20.18
C SER A 612 19.29 -16.78 18.93
N VAL A 613 19.19 -17.58 17.89
CA VAL A 613 18.56 -17.19 16.62
C VAL A 613 17.87 -18.36 15.94
N GLU A 614 16.68 -18.08 15.41
CA GLU A 614 15.88 -19.00 14.59
C GLU A 614 15.64 -18.39 13.20
N LEU A 615 15.48 -19.23 12.17
CA LEU A 615 15.09 -18.81 10.83
C LEU A 615 13.91 -19.63 10.35
N SER A 616 12.80 -18.95 10.03
CA SER A 616 11.65 -19.50 9.32
C SER A 616 11.71 -19.09 7.85
N THR A 617 11.81 -20.06 6.96
CA THR A 617 11.89 -19.83 5.51
C THR A 617 10.54 -20.12 4.86
N MET A 618 10.06 -19.18 4.05
CA MET A 618 8.81 -19.31 3.31
C MET A 618 9.12 -19.62 1.84
N LYS A 619 8.72 -20.83 1.39
CA LYS A 619 8.92 -21.24 0.00
C LYS A 619 7.97 -20.48 -0.93
N HIS A 620 8.48 -20.03 -2.08
CA HIS A 620 7.71 -19.32 -3.10
C HIS A 620 7.00 -18.04 -2.62
N GLU A 621 7.40 -17.51 -1.46
CA GLU A 621 6.88 -16.25 -0.95
C GLU A 621 7.78 -15.09 -1.36
N ASP A 622 7.13 -13.98 -1.71
CA ASP A 622 7.79 -12.72 -2.08
C ASP A 622 7.86 -11.74 -0.89
N HIS A 623 8.26 -10.51 -1.20
CA HIS A 623 8.37 -9.44 -0.21
C HIS A 623 7.03 -9.03 0.41
N TRP A 624 5.92 -9.23 -0.31
CA TRP A 624 4.60 -8.68 0.02
C TRP A 624 3.70 -9.64 0.79
N LEU A 625 4.17 -10.85 1.10
CA LEU A 625 3.36 -11.90 1.72
C LEU A 625 2.08 -12.18 0.90
N SER A 626 2.28 -12.46 -0.37
CA SER A 626 1.22 -12.53 -1.38
C SER A 626 0.41 -13.83 -1.36
N ARG A 627 0.74 -14.79 -0.48
CA ARG A 627 0.10 -16.10 -0.38
C ARG A 627 -0.49 -16.34 1.01
N SER A 628 -1.72 -16.85 1.07
CA SER A 628 -2.42 -17.13 2.34
C SER A 628 -1.65 -18.09 3.26
N GLU A 629 -1.09 -19.16 2.72
CA GLU A 629 -0.39 -20.19 3.51
C GLU A 629 0.87 -19.63 4.18
N THR A 630 1.72 -19.00 3.41
CA THR A 630 3.01 -18.47 3.89
C THR A 630 2.84 -17.23 4.76
N ARG A 631 1.84 -16.40 4.48
CA ARG A 631 1.45 -15.28 5.34
C ARG A 631 0.98 -15.76 6.70
N LEU A 632 0.14 -16.80 6.75
CA LEU A 632 -0.28 -17.45 8.00
C LEU A 632 0.90 -18.11 8.71
N GLN A 633 1.79 -18.81 7.98
CA GLN A 633 3.02 -19.39 8.52
C GLN A 633 3.89 -18.32 9.22
N MET A 634 4.08 -17.17 8.58
CA MET A 634 4.81 -16.04 9.15
C MET A 634 4.18 -15.59 10.47
N LEU A 635 2.86 -15.39 10.49
CA LEU A 635 2.13 -14.94 11.68
C LEU A 635 2.20 -15.97 12.81
N GLN A 636 2.00 -17.25 12.51
CA GLN A 636 2.09 -18.34 13.50
C GLN A 636 3.48 -18.45 14.09
N ALA A 637 4.54 -18.39 13.26
CA ALA A 637 5.92 -18.41 13.74
C ALA A 637 6.23 -17.20 14.64
N SER A 638 5.80 -16.00 14.24
CA SER A 638 5.95 -14.77 15.02
C SER A 638 5.27 -14.88 16.39
N VAL A 639 4.01 -15.30 16.42
CA VAL A 639 3.22 -15.40 17.66
C VAL A 639 3.77 -16.48 18.58
N ALA A 640 4.15 -17.64 18.06
CA ALA A 640 4.76 -18.71 18.86
C ALA A 640 6.06 -18.23 19.53
N PHE A 641 6.93 -17.56 18.78
CA PHE A 641 8.17 -16.99 19.28
C PHE A 641 7.94 -15.91 20.34
N LEU A 642 6.98 -15.00 20.09
CA LEU A 642 6.62 -13.93 21.04
C LEU A 642 6.06 -14.52 22.34
N LYS A 643 5.17 -15.51 22.30
CA LYS A 643 4.63 -16.17 23.49
C LYS A 643 5.72 -16.86 24.32
N ALA A 644 6.71 -17.46 23.66
CA ALA A 644 7.83 -18.09 24.35
C ALA A 644 8.76 -17.07 25.05
N ASN A 645 8.94 -15.90 24.47
CA ASN A 645 9.94 -14.91 24.92
C ASN A 645 9.35 -13.67 25.60
N ASN A 646 8.07 -13.37 25.39
CA ASN A 646 7.33 -12.24 25.96
C ASN A 646 5.87 -12.65 26.18
N PRO A 647 5.57 -13.58 27.11
CA PRO A 647 4.23 -14.13 27.27
C PRO A 647 3.21 -13.02 27.56
N PRO A 648 2.00 -13.07 26.97
CA PRO A 648 0.90 -12.17 27.32
C PRO A 648 0.42 -12.44 28.76
N ASN A 649 -0.40 -11.54 29.33
CA ASN A 649 -0.96 -11.69 30.69
C ASN A 649 -1.98 -12.82 30.73
#